data_e522f93ea2c48eaeddeae04a217aeb3b
#
_entry.id   e522f93ea2c48eaeddeae04a217aeb3b
#
_cell.length_a   1.000
_cell.length_b   1.000
_cell.length_c   1.000
_cell.angle_alpha   90.00
_cell.angle_beta   90.00
_cell.angle_gamma   90.00
#
_symmetry.space_group_name_H-M   'P 1'
#
loop_
_entity.id
_entity.type
_entity.pdbx_description
1 polymer ?
#
loop_
_entity_poly.entity_id
_entity_poly.type
_entity_poly.pdbx_seq_one_letter_code
_entity_poly.pdbx_strand_id
1 'polypeptide(L)'
;MKADIRVALAGNPNTGKSTLFNVLTGLNQKIGNFPGVTVDKKTGYCSLPDGRTAEIIDLPGTYSLYPKSQDESIVFSVLADPSNPHRPDLVVVILDASNLKRNLLLYTQVADLKIPVVIALNMIDLADKSGITIDIDLFSKKLGVPVVPISARRIEGIDKLKAAISYANKIPLQEESIDVEAIAPQLIAEIQRTLRIENPYFALQLAHQHETLKFLSEAESNAIEELEKEFSFHSQKAQGTETIARYAFINELLYDTVKKPETAQDESVSNRIDKVLTHKVFGFILFFAILLFMFQAIFSWSAYPMELIADLFVWVQDKLHHLLPTGPLTSLLVDGVIAGLSGVMVFIPQIAILFAFISVLEDTGYMARVTFMMDKLMRKVGLNGKSVVPLIGGFACAVPSIMSTRTIENWKDRMITIMVTPLVTCSARLPIYTLLIALVVPNRNVWWLFNLQGLALTGMYIFSLISAVVVAFVFKLILKGRERGYFIMELPVYRMPRWNNVVYSMYERAKTFVLQAGKVIIAVSVILWVLASYAPGDRFERIDKKYQQPQYTKALNADELNRAIASEKLENSYAGVLGHVIEPAIRPLGFDWKIGIALITSFAAREVFVGTMATIYSVNGNAEKMESVQKKMHDAKNPQTGQPVFTLAVAFSLMMFYAFAMQCASTVAVVYRETKDWRWPAIQFAYMAVLAYVASFVAYHVLK
;
A
#
# COMPACT_ATOMS: atom_id res chain seq x y z
N MET A 1 -11.80 -27.24 -29.58
CA MET A 1 -10.72 -27.99 -30.23
C MET A 1 -10.04 -28.80 -29.13
N LYS A 2 -9.75 -30.06 -29.40
CA LYS A 2 -8.98 -30.90 -28.49
C LYS A 2 -7.50 -30.59 -28.77
N ALA A 3 -6.74 -30.20 -27.78
CA ALA A 3 -5.32 -29.91 -27.96
C ALA A 3 -4.53 -31.22 -28.02
N ASP A 4 -3.53 -31.27 -28.89
CA ASP A 4 -2.63 -32.41 -29.04
C ASP A 4 -1.43 -32.34 -28.13
N ILE A 5 -1.06 -31.12 -27.70
CA ILE A 5 0.04 -30.85 -26.79
C ILE A 5 -0.29 -29.61 -25.91
N ARG A 6 0.09 -29.64 -24.62
CA ARG A 6 -0.02 -28.53 -23.71
C ARG A 6 1.34 -27.88 -23.48
N VAL A 7 1.41 -26.59 -23.70
CA VAL A 7 2.63 -25.80 -23.61
C VAL A 7 2.43 -24.69 -22.56
N ALA A 8 3.24 -24.67 -21.50
CA ALA A 8 3.24 -23.57 -20.55
C ALA A 8 4.28 -22.52 -20.93
N LEU A 9 3.92 -21.25 -20.86
CA LEU A 9 4.85 -20.14 -20.95
C LEU A 9 5.30 -19.73 -19.55
N ALA A 10 6.57 -19.91 -19.25
CA ALA A 10 7.20 -19.50 -18.00
C ALA A 10 8.25 -18.40 -18.26
N GLY A 11 8.47 -17.52 -17.31
CA GLY A 11 9.49 -16.48 -17.45
C GLY A 11 9.35 -15.40 -16.38
N ASN A 12 10.40 -14.62 -16.21
CA ASN A 12 10.42 -13.53 -15.26
C ASN A 12 9.41 -12.44 -15.65
N PRO A 13 8.94 -11.64 -14.70
CA PRO A 13 8.17 -10.43 -15.02
C PRO A 13 8.92 -9.55 -16.04
N ASN A 14 8.19 -8.95 -16.98
CA ASN A 14 8.70 -8.05 -18.02
C ASN A 14 9.60 -8.69 -19.10
N THR A 15 9.73 -9.99 -19.20
CA THR A 15 10.44 -10.68 -20.30
C THR A 15 9.68 -10.72 -21.63
N GLY A 16 8.49 -10.14 -21.67
CA GLY A 16 7.64 -10.16 -22.88
C GLY A 16 6.75 -11.40 -23.00
N LYS A 17 6.52 -12.15 -21.92
CA LYS A 17 5.69 -13.37 -21.87
C LYS A 17 4.28 -13.14 -22.43
N SER A 18 3.54 -12.16 -21.93
CA SER A 18 2.17 -11.87 -22.41
C SER A 18 2.15 -11.37 -23.86
N THR A 19 3.21 -10.71 -24.32
CA THR A 19 3.35 -10.32 -25.74
C THR A 19 3.51 -11.57 -26.61
N LEU A 20 4.38 -12.49 -26.22
CA LEU A 20 4.58 -13.75 -26.93
C LEU A 20 3.30 -14.60 -26.94
N PHE A 21 2.59 -14.68 -25.79
CA PHE A 21 1.31 -15.36 -25.70
C PHE A 21 0.30 -14.84 -26.73
N ASN A 22 0.15 -13.51 -26.80
CA ASN A 22 -0.76 -12.86 -27.76
C ASN A 22 -0.36 -13.13 -29.21
N VAL A 23 0.93 -13.14 -29.52
CA VAL A 23 1.45 -13.42 -30.88
C VAL A 23 1.20 -14.88 -31.26
N LEU A 24 1.42 -15.84 -30.35
CA LEU A 24 1.21 -17.25 -30.62
C LEU A 24 -0.28 -17.60 -30.78
N THR A 25 -1.16 -17.00 -29.99
CA THR A 25 -2.59 -17.34 -29.95
C THR A 25 -3.47 -16.46 -30.85
N GLY A 26 -2.90 -15.42 -31.47
CA GLY A 26 -3.66 -14.47 -32.30
C GLY A 26 -4.75 -13.72 -31.53
N LEU A 27 -4.54 -13.42 -30.24
CA LEU A 27 -5.51 -12.79 -29.32
C LEU A 27 -6.75 -13.64 -29.01
N ASN A 28 -6.83 -14.87 -29.51
CA ASN A 28 -7.89 -15.82 -29.18
C ASN A 28 -7.62 -16.47 -27.82
N GLN A 29 -7.94 -15.75 -26.75
CA GLN A 29 -7.70 -16.20 -25.38
C GLN A 29 -8.99 -16.55 -24.65
N LYS A 30 -8.94 -17.57 -23.80
CA LYS A 30 -9.95 -17.86 -22.79
C LYS A 30 -9.40 -17.41 -21.43
N ILE A 31 -10.18 -16.62 -20.73
CA ILE A 31 -9.86 -16.16 -19.37
C ILE A 31 -10.69 -17.01 -18.41
N GLY A 32 -10.06 -17.55 -17.40
CA GLY A 32 -10.66 -18.29 -16.30
C GLY A 32 -9.80 -18.13 -15.05
N ASN A 33 -10.06 -18.90 -14.02
CA ASN A 33 -9.20 -18.93 -12.83
C ASN A 33 -8.50 -20.27 -12.72
N PHE A 34 -7.30 -20.28 -12.15
CA PHE A 34 -6.65 -21.55 -11.78
C PHE A 34 -7.46 -22.23 -10.66
N PRO A 35 -7.55 -23.58 -10.65
CA PRO A 35 -8.34 -24.32 -9.68
C PRO A 35 -7.99 -23.95 -8.24
N GLY A 36 -9.00 -23.56 -7.43
CA GLY A 36 -8.86 -23.28 -6.02
C GLY A 36 -8.21 -21.95 -5.64
N VAL A 37 -7.99 -21.04 -6.60
CA VAL A 37 -7.40 -19.69 -6.37
C VAL A 37 -8.08 -18.64 -7.25
N THR A 38 -8.01 -17.38 -6.81
CA THR A 38 -8.59 -16.21 -7.51
C THR A 38 -7.64 -15.59 -8.54
N VAL A 39 -6.71 -16.36 -9.10
CA VAL A 39 -5.72 -15.90 -10.06
C VAL A 39 -6.17 -16.22 -11.48
N ASP A 40 -6.11 -15.21 -12.34
CA ASP A 40 -6.53 -15.33 -13.73
C ASP A 40 -5.65 -16.32 -14.49
N LYS A 41 -6.30 -17.31 -15.10
CA LYS A 41 -5.70 -18.24 -16.03
C LYS A 41 -6.00 -17.78 -17.45
N LYS A 42 -4.95 -17.61 -18.25
CA LYS A 42 -5.08 -17.30 -19.68
C LYS A 42 -4.64 -18.50 -20.49
N THR A 43 -5.52 -18.99 -21.33
CA THR A 43 -5.21 -20.07 -22.27
C THR A 43 -5.62 -19.67 -23.69
N GLY A 44 -4.88 -20.16 -24.65
CA GLY A 44 -5.16 -19.96 -26.07
C GLY A 44 -4.67 -21.15 -26.91
N TYR A 45 -5.02 -21.19 -28.18
CA TYR A 45 -4.63 -22.25 -29.07
C TYR A 45 -3.73 -21.72 -30.18
N CYS A 46 -2.73 -22.53 -30.55
CA CYS A 46 -1.77 -22.20 -31.60
C CYS A 46 -1.62 -23.39 -32.53
N SER A 47 -1.73 -23.19 -33.85
CA SER A 47 -1.43 -24.21 -34.84
C SER A 47 0.08 -24.34 -35.03
N LEU A 48 0.58 -25.57 -34.97
CA LEU A 48 1.98 -25.92 -35.17
C LEU A 48 2.26 -26.29 -36.65
N PRO A 49 3.52 -26.19 -37.12
CA PRO A 49 3.85 -26.53 -38.51
C PRO A 49 3.61 -27.98 -38.93
N ASP A 50 3.55 -28.89 -37.97
CA ASP A 50 3.26 -30.32 -38.19
C ASP A 50 1.75 -30.68 -38.24
N GLY A 51 0.89 -29.65 -38.19
CA GLY A 51 -0.56 -29.79 -38.21
C GLY A 51 -1.21 -30.00 -36.84
N ARG A 52 -0.44 -30.21 -35.77
CA ARG A 52 -0.99 -30.36 -34.43
C ARG A 52 -1.43 -28.99 -33.86
N THR A 53 -2.33 -29.05 -32.88
CA THR A 53 -2.80 -27.88 -32.14
C THR A 53 -2.19 -27.88 -30.74
N ALA A 54 -1.47 -26.82 -30.39
CA ALA A 54 -0.95 -26.59 -29.04
C ALA A 54 -1.92 -25.74 -28.21
N GLU A 55 -2.22 -26.16 -26.99
CA GLU A 55 -2.84 -25.34 -25.98
C GLU A 55 -1.72 -24.56 -25.25
N ILE A 56 -1.72 -23.25 -25.35
CA ILE A 56 -0.75 -22.37 -24.71
C ILE A 56 -1.33 -21.87 -23.40
N ILE A 57 -0.62 -22.09 -22.30
CA ILE A 57 -0.99 -21.66 -20.95
C ILE A 57 -0.05 -20.55 -20.52
N ASP A 58 -0.56 -19.33 -20.25
CA ASP A 58 0.22 -18.22 -19.73
C ASP A 58 0.34 -18.33 -18.19
N LEU A 59 1.51 -18.73 -17.68
CA LEU A 59 1.76 -18.79 -16.24
C LEU A 59 2.07 -17.39 -15.69
N PRO A 60 1.74 -17.10 -14.42
CA PRO A 60 2.19 -15.87 -13.75
C PRO A 60 3.71 -15.68 -13.86
N GLY A 61 4.16 -14.43 -13.96
CA GLY A 61 5.59 -14.13 -13.98
C GLY A 61 6.23 -14.44 -12.63
N THR A 62 7.30 -15.23 -12.63
CA THR A 62 8.08 -15.54 -11.41
C THR A 62 9.57 -15.46 -11.67
N TYR A 63 10.33 -15.15 -10.61
CA TYR A 63 11.79 -15.12 -10.68
C TYR A 63 12.45 -16.44 -10.27
N SER A 64 11.71 -17.27 -9.54
CA SER A 64 12.16 -18.58 -9.08
C SER A 64 10.96 -19.46 -8.73
N LEU A 65 11.18 -20.75 -8.53
CA LEU A 65 10.16 -21.69 -8.06
C LEU A 65 9.95 -21.62 -6.53
N TYR A 66 10.58 -20.67 -5.84
CA TYR A 66 10.29 -20.31 -4.44
C TYR A 66 9.27 -19.17 -4.40
N PRO A 67 7.98 -19.46 -4.22
CA PRO A 67 6.93 -18.47 -4.35
C PRO A 67 6.98 -17.46 -3.20
N LYS A 68 6.85 -16.18 -3.55
CA LYS A 68 6.72 -15.05 -2.61
C LYS A 68 5.28 -14.56 -2.51
N SER A 69 4.47 -14.88 -3.51
CA SER A 69 3.04 -14.52 -3.60
C SER A 69 2.19 -15.74 -3.92
N GLN A 70 0.87 -15.61 -3.74
CA GLN A 70 -0.06 -16.66 -4.14
C GLN A 70 -0.03 -16.92 -5.65
N ASP A 71 0.21 -15.88 -6.45
CA ASP A 71 0.31 -16.00 -7.91
C ASP A 71 1.52 -16.83 -8.32
N GLU A 72 2.67 -16.62 -7.67
CA GLU A 72 3.87 -17.40 -7.93
C GLU A 72 3.76 -18.87 -7.48
N SER A 73 2.98 -19.16 -6.41
CA SER A 73 2.77 -20.53 -5.94
C SER A 73 2.05 -21.41 -6.95
N ILE A 74 1.26 -20.80 -7.85
CA ILE A 74 0.57 -21.50 -8.94
C ILE A 74 1.57 -22.06 -9.95
N VAL A 75 2.64 -21.32 -10.24
CA VAL A 75 3.66 -21.77 -11.21
C VAL A 75 4.23 -23.10 -10.79
N PHE A 76 4.66 -23.20 -9.52
CA PHE A 76 5.18 -24.47 -9.00
C PHE A 76 4.10 -25.58 -8.99
N SER A 77 2.88 -25.25 -8.53
CA SER A 77 1.78 -26.22 -8.50
C SER A 77 1.40 -26.76 -9.88
N VAL A 78 1.41 -25.92 -10.92
CA VAL A 78 1.10 -26.36 -12.30
C VAL A 78 2.23 -27.20 -12.89
N LEU A 79 3.48 -26.89 -12.58
CA LEU A 79 4.65 -27.61 -13.12
C LEU A 79 4.93 -28.91 -12.38
N ALA A 80 4.78 -28.91 -11.05
CA ALA A 80 5.26 -29.98 -10.17
C ALA A 80 4.17 -31.01 -9.78
N ASP A 81 2.88 -30.63 -9.75
CA ASP A 81 1.78 -31.53 -9.37
C ASP A 81 1.46 -32.51 -10.51
N PRO A 82 1.72 -33.83 -10.33
CA PRO A 82 1.39 -34.84 -11.34
C PRO A 82 -0.10 -34.96 -11.63
N SER A 83 -0.96 -34.61 -10.67
CA SER A 83 -2.42 -34.71 -10.78
C SER A 83 -3.07 -33.47 -11.38
N ASN A 84 -2.29 -32.41 -11.63
CA ASN A 84 -2.82 -31.14 -12.13
C ASN A 84 -3.34 -31.31 -13.57
N PRO A 85 -4.64 -31.02 -13.83
CA PRO A 85 -5.21 -31.14 -15.17
C PRO A 85 -4.56 -30.19 -16.19
N HIS A 86 -3.76 -29.24 -15.75
CA HIS A 86 -3.06 -28.25 -16.57
C HIS A 86 -1.56 -28.47 -16.63
N ARG A 87 -1.07 -29.61 -16.14
CA ARG A 87 0.34 -29.96 -16.24
C ARG A 87 0.78 -29.92 -17.70
N PRO A 88 1.82 -29.17 -18.06
CA PRO A 88 2.27 -29.04 -19.42
C PRO A 88 3.09 -30.27 -19.88
N ASP A 89 3.03 -30.55 -21.15
CA ASP A 89 3.89 -31.52 -21.81
C ASP A 89 5.25 -30.91 -22.19
N LEU A 90 5.30 -29.55 -22.31
CA LEU A 90 6.46 -28.77 -22.65
C LEU A 90 6.39 -27.40 -21.94
N VAL A 91 7.51 -26.90 -21.47
CA VAL A 91 7.64 -25.52 -20.96
C VAL A 91 8.47 -24.68 -21.92
N VAL A 92 7.92 -23.57 -22.37
CA VAL A 92 8.68 -22.53 -23.08
C VAL A 92 9.12 -21.49 -22.03
N VAL A 93 10.42 -21.48 -21.74
CA VAL A 93 11.01 -20.50 -20.81
C VAL A 93 11.45 -19.28 -21.60
N ILE A 94 10.87 -18.12 -21.29
CA ILE A 94 11.17 -16.85 -21.96
C ILE A 94 12.26 -16.12 -21.19
N LEU A 95 13.41 -15.94 -21.85
CA LEU A 95 14.57 -15.23 -21.31
C LEU A 95 14.72 -13.88 -22.00
N ASP A 96 15.04 -12.84 -21.26
CA ASP A 96 15.46 -11.55 -21.78
C ASP A 96 16.94 -11.59 -22.15
N ALA A 97 17.24 -11.47 -23.45
CA ALA A 97 18.60 -11.50 -24.00
C ALA A 97 19.50 -10.37 -23.44
N SER A 98 18.91 -9.26 -23.02
CA SER A 98 19.66 -8.16 -22.41
C SER A 98 20.02 -8.40 -20.94
N ASN A 99 19.34 -9.37 -20.27
CA ASN A 99 19.50 -9.66 -18.83
C ASN A 99 19.48 -11.16 -18.51
N LEU A 100 20.32 -11.93 -19.18
CA LEU A 100 20.34 -13.39 -19.09
C LEU A 100 20.62 -13.92 -17.69
N LYS A 101 21.60 -13.33 -16.99
CA LYS A 101 22.06 -13.84 -15.68
C LYS A 101 20.94 -14.11 -14.71
N ARG A 102 19.96 -13.24 -14.66
CA ARG A 102 18.83 -13.37 -13.75
C ARG A 102 17.75 -14.31 -14.28
N ASN A 103 17.50 -14.26 -15.57
CA ASN A 103 16.45 -15.05 -16.19
C ASN A 103 16.79 -16.56 -16.17
N LEU A 104 18.08 -16.88 -16.24
CA LEU A 104 18.57 -18.26 -16.21
C LEU A 104 18.32 -18.95 -14.87
N LEU A 105 18.16 -18.22 -13.75
CA LEU A 105 17.86 -18.82 -12.46
C LEU A 105 16.54 -19.63 -12.53
N LEU A 106 15.48 -19.03 -13.07
CA LEU A 106 14.21 -19.73 -13.24
C LEU A 106 14.35 -20.91 -14.20
N TYR A 107 15.09 -20.73 -15.31
CA TYR A 107 15.33 -21.80 -16.26
C TYR A 107 15.98 -23.01 -15.58
N THR A 108 17.06 -22.83 -14.82
CA THR A 108 17.75 -23.95 -14.15
C THR A 108 16.83 -24.70 -13.19
N GLN A 109 15.93 -24.01 -12.52
CA GLN A 109 14.97 -24.60 -11.61
C GLN A 109 13.86 -25.39 -12.35
N VAL A 110 13.36 -24.86 -13.45
CA VAL A 110 12.35 -25.53 -14.29
C VAL A 110 12.96 -26.78 -14.97
N ALA A 111 14.19 -26.69 -15.45
CA ALA A 111 14.90 -27.79 -16.06
C ALA A 111 15.13 -28.96 -15.09
N ASP A 112 15.46 -28.67 -13.83
CA ASP A 112 15.68 -29.67 -12.80
C ASP A 112 14.38 -30.39 -12.35
N LEU A 113 13.18 -29.86 -12.68
CA LEU A 113 11.91 -30.59 -12.54
C LEU A 113 11.75 -31.71 -13.57
N LYS A 114 12.70 -31.85 -14.52
CA LYS A 114 12.71 -32.88 -15.57
C LYS A 114 11.45 -32.81 -16.47
N ILE A 115 11.04 -31.59 -16.82
CA ILE A 115 10.02 -31.32 -17.84
C ILE A 115 10.75 -30.88 -19.11
N PRO A 116 10.34 -31.31 -20.32
CA PRO A 116 10.92 -30.82 -21.58
C PRO A 116 10.86 -29.29 -21.67
N VAL A 117 11.98 -28.64 -22.02
CA VAL A 117 12.08 -27.17 -22.07
C VAL A 117 12.55 -26.70 -23.45
N VAL A 118 11.95 -25.63 -23.95
CA VAL A 118 12.43 -24.83 -25.07
C VAL A 118 12.70 -23.43 -24.53
N ILE A 119 13.82 -22.83 -24.89
CA ILE A 119 14.14 -21.46 -24.53
C ILE A 119 13.74 -20.51 -25.66
N ALA A 120 12.86 -19.56 -25.34
CA ALA A 120 12.55 -18.43 -26.20
C ALA A 120 13.42 -17.23 -25.74
N LEU A 121 14.51 -16.98 -26.45
CA LEU A 121 15.45 -15.88 -26.16
C LEU A 121 14.89 -14.60 -26.75
N ASN A 122 14.09 -13.87 -25.98
CA ASN A 122 13.37 -12.67 -26.40
C ASN A 122 14.22 -11.41 -26.24
N MET A 123 13.77 -10.30 -26.87
CA MET A 123 14.41 -9.00 -26.84
C MET A 123 15.84 -9.01 -27.46
N ILE A 124 16.08 -9.87 -28.44
CA ILE A 124 17.37 -9.95 -29.10
C ILE A 124 17.74 -8.61 -29.78
N ASP A 125 16.73 -7.88 -30.25
CA ASP A 125 16.88 -6.54 -30.82
C ASP A 125 17.37 -5.48 -29.79
N LEU A 126 17.14 -5.69 -28.52
CA LEU A 126 17.67 -4.83 -27.44
C LEU A 126 19.08 -5.27 -27.05
N ALA A 127 19.37 -6.55 -27.03
CA ALA A 127 20.71 -7.08 -26.79
C ALA A 127 21.68 -6.59 -27.86
N ASP A 128 21.32 -6.71 -29.16
CA ASP A 128 22.11 -6.22 -30.29
C ASP A 128 22.38 -4.72 -30.21
N LYS A 129 21.37 -3.91 -29.88
CA LYS A 129 21.53 -2.46 -29.66
C LYS A 129 22.47 -2.12 -28.50
N SER A 130 22.55 -3.00 -27.51
CA SER A 130 23.43 -2.87 -26.36
C SER A 130 24.84 -3.45 -26.62
N GLY A 131 25.10 -3.94 -27.81
CA GLY A 131 26.38 -4.55 -28.21
C GLY A 131 26.62 -5.92 -27.55
N ILE A 132 25.58 -6.56 -27.01
CA ILE A 132 25.68 -7.90 -26.40
C ILE A 132 25.57 -8.92 -27.51
N THR A 133 26.61 -9.72 -27.73
CA THR A 133 26.63 -10.84 -28.69
C THR A 133 26.51 -12.15 -27.93
N ILE A 134 25.54 -12.99 -28.33
CA ILE A 134 25.25 -14.30 -27.73
C ILE A 134 25.54 -15.37 -28.78
N ASP A 135 26.43 -16.30 -28.46
CA ASP A 135 26.65 -17.51 -29.27
C ASP A 135 25.53 -18.51 -28.98
N ILE A 136 24.46 -18.46 -29.81
CA ILE A 136 23.22 -19.23 -29.60
C ILE A 136 23.48 -20.74 -29.72
N ASP A 137 24.36 -21.16 -30.63
CA ASP A 137 24.64 -22.57 -30.87
C ASP A 137 25.40 -23.17 -29.66
N LEU A 138 26.44 -22.48 -29.19
CA LEU A 138 27.18 -22.88 -28.01
C LEU A 138 26.31 -22.82 -26.75
N PHE A 139 25.45 -21.79 -26.63
CA PHE A 139 24.51 -21.61 -25.54
C PHE A 139 23.49 -22.78 -25.48
N SER A 140 22.90 -23.13 -26.64
CA SER A 140 22.01 -24.28 -26.79
C SER A 140 22.69 -25.61 -26.45
N LYS A 141 23.92 -25.81 -26.95
CA LYS A 141 24.71 -27.01 -26.69
C LYS A 141 25.04 -27.20 -25.21
N LYS A 142 25.45 -26.11 -24.53
CA LYS A 142 25.76 -26.16 -23.08
C LYS A 142 24.55 -26.38 -22.19
N LEU A 143 23.40 -25.86 -22.59
CA LEU A 143 22.14 -26.05 -21.86
C LEU A 143 21.42 -27.37 -22.22
N GLY A 144 21.80 -28.02 -23.32
CA GLY A 144 21.17 -29.25 -23.80
C GLY A 144 19.72 -29.06 -24.26
N VAL A 145 19.28 -27.83 -24.55
CA VAL A 145 17.91 -27.50 -24.97
C VAL A 145 17.90 -26.62 -26.22
N PRO A 146 16.82 -26.68 -27.02
CA PRO A 146 16.64 -25.74 -28.12
C PRO A 146 16.53 -24.30 -27.62
N VAL A 147 17.36 -23.41 -28.19
CA VAL A 147 17.33 -21.97 -27.91
C VAL A 147 16.93 -21.25 -29.19
N VAL A 148 15.79 -20.54 -29.14
CA VAL A 148 15.27 -19.83 -30.30
C VAL A 148 15.32 -18.33 -30.07
N PRO A 149 16.14 -17.58 -30.81
CA PRO A 149 16.15 -16.12 -30.72
C PRO A 149 14.86 -15.55 -31.34
N ILE A 150 14.21 -14.67 -30.57
CA ILE A 150 12.95 -14.04 -30.99
C ILE A 150 12.93 -12.54 -30.62
N SER A 151 12.08 -11.81 -31.33
CA SER A 151 11.57 -10.52 -30.90
C SER A 151 10.04 -10.56 -30.96
N ALA A 152 9.43 -10.82 -29.83
CA ALA A 152 7.96 -10.92 -29.73
C ALA A 152 7.26 -9.62 -30.16
N ARG A 153 7.90 -8.47 -29.95
CA ARG A 153 7.39 -7.15 -30.36
C ARG A 153 7.41 -6.95 -31.88
N ARG A 154 8.43 -7.51 -32.59
CA ARG A 154 8.59 -7.40 -34.03
C ARG A 154 8.03 -8.61 -34.77
N ILE A 155 7.55 -9.64 -34.04
CA ILE A 155 7.05 -10.90 -34.57
C ILE A 155 8.15 -11.66 -35.35
N GLU A 156 9.42 -11.53 -34.92
CA GLU A 156 10.57 -12.20 -35.54
C GLU A 156 10.88 -13.50 -34.77
N GLY A 157 11.26 -14.58 -35.51
CA GLY A 157 11.66 -15.87 -34.95
C GLY A 157 10.49 -16.75 -34.44
N ILE A 158 9.23 -16.32 -34.60
CA ILE A 158 8.06 -17.03 -34.06
C ILE A 158 7.83 -18.39 -34.76
N ASP A 159 8.03 -18.45 -36.05
CA ASP A 159 7.87 -19.72 -36.81
C ASP A 159 8.94 -20.75 -36.41
N LYS A 160 10.17 -20.31 -36.12
CA LYS A 160 11.21 -21.19 -35.60
C LYS A 160 10.85 -21.71 -34.21
N LEU A 161 10.22 -20.86 -33.36
CA LEU A 161 9.75 -21.26 -32.05
C LEU A 161 8.62 -22.29 -32.16
N LYS A 162 7.64 -22.10 -33.07
CA LYS A 162 6.59 -23.07 -33.32
C LYS A 162 7.16 -24.42 -33.82
N ALA A 163 8.16 -24.39 -34.70
CA ALA A 163 8.87 -25.56 -35.11
C ALA A 163 9.59 -26.29 -33.97
N ALA A 164 10.27 -25.56 -33.08
CA ALA A 164 10.88 -26.15 -31.89
C ALA A 164 9.84 -26.78 -30.95
N ILE A 165 8.69 -26.16 -30.74
CA ILE A 165 7.57 -26.71 -29.96
C ILE A 165 7.05 -28.04 -30.63
N SER A 166 7.00 -28.14 -31.94
CA SER A 166 6.59 -29.37 -32.63
C SER A 166 7.48 -30.57 -32.34
N TYR A 167 8.75 -30.33 -32.00
CA TYR A 167 9.71 -31.39 -31.67
C TYR A 167 9.78 -31.71 -30.16
N ALA A 168 8.84 -31.22 -29.36
CA ALA A 168 8.81 -31.37 -27.90
C ALA A 168 9.09 -32.81 -27.41
N ASN A 169 8.47 -33.83 -28.06
CA ASN A 169 8.65 -35.23 -27.68
C ASN A 169 10.05 -35.83 -27.98
N LYS A 170 10.92 -35.07 -28.68
CA LYS A 170 12.29 -35.46 -28.99
C LYS A 170 13.34 -34.67 -28.20
N ILE A 171 12.89 -33.75 -27.37
CA ILE A 171 13.79 -32.95 -26.50
C ILE A 171 14.25 -33.85 -25.34
N PRO A 172 15.56 -34.10 -25.20
CA PRO A 172 16.06 -34.87 -24.06
C PRO A 172 15.78 -34.17 -22.76
N LEU A 173 15.56 -34.92 -21.70
CA LEU A 173 15.54 -34.37 -20.36
C LEU A 173 16.94 -33.87 -19.98
N GLN A 174 17.03 -32.69 -19.42
CA GLN A 174 18.32 -32.07 -19.09
C GLN A 174 19.01 -32.80 -17.94
N GLU A 175 20.34 -32.76 -17.93
CA GLU A 175 21.13 -33.08 -16.77
C GLU A 175 20.90 -32.04 -15.68
N GLU A 176 21.20 -32.37 -14.43
CA GLU A 176 21.03 -31.45 -13.33
C GLU A 176 21.97 -30.24 -13.46
N SER A 177 21.44 -29.04 -13.28
CA SER A 177 22.24 -27.81 -13.36
C SER A 177 23.24 -27.69 -12.22
N ILE A 178 22.93 -28.29 -11.08
CA ILE A 178 23.74 -28.33 -9.85
C ILE A 178 23.55 -29.65 -9.14
N ASP A 179 24.49 -30.03 -8.30
CA ASP A 179 24.35 -31.19 -7.40
C ASP A 179 23.34 -30.79 -6.26
N VAL A 180 22.08 -31.14 -6.48
CA VAL A 180 20.99 -30.84 -5.54
C VAL A 180 21.09 -31.71 -4.29
N GLU A 181 21.55 -32.95 -4.42
CA GLU A 181 21.68 -33.89 -3.30
C GLU A 181 22.68 -33.37 -2.26
N ALA A 182 23.76 -32.73 -2.68
CA ALA A 182 24.74 -32.12 -1.79
C ALA A 182 24.18 -31.03 -0.85
N ILE A 183 23.01 -30.48 -1.13
CA ILE A 183 22.38 -29.42 -0.30
C ILE A 183 21.86 -29.97 1.02
N ALA A 184 21.17 -31.12 0.99
CA ALA A 184 20.59 -31.78 2.14
C ALA A 184 20.50 -33.31 1.91
N PRO A 185 21.63 -34.02 1.85
CA PRO A 185 21.72 -35.40 1.36
C PRO A 185 20.74 -36.36 2.05
N GLN A 186 20.77 -36.37 3.38
CA GLN A 186 19.97 -37.28 4.19
C GLN A 186 18.47 -36.99 4.10
N LEU A 187 18.09 -35.71 4.15
CA LEU A 187 16.70 -35.30 4.08
C LEU A 187 16.10 -35.60 2.70
N ILE A 188 16.82 -35.28 1.63
CA ILE A 188 16.37 -35.53 0.26
C ILE A 188 16.15 -37.03 0.02
N ALA A 189 17.13 -37.87 0.39
CA ALA A 189 17.04 -39.30 0.24
C ALA A 189 15.85 -39.89 1.02
N GLU A 190 15.58 -39.42 2.24
CA GLU A 190 14.49 -39.95 3.05
C GLU A 190 13.11 -39.47 2.56
N ILE A 191 12.99 -38.21 2.06
CA ILE A 191 11.76 -37.75 1.40
C ILE A 191 11.50 -38.53 0.12
N GLN A 192 12.54 -38.80 -0.69
CA GLN A 192 12.43 -39.62 -1.90
C GLN A 192 11.92 -41.03 -1.57
N ARG A 193 12.44 -41.64 -0.51
CA ARG A 193 12.03 -42.96 -0.04
C ARG A 193 10.60 -42.98 0.48
N THR A 194 10.24 -42.02 1.32
CA THR A 194 8.94 -41.95 2.00
C THR A 194 7.82 -41.67 1.03
N LEU A 195 8.03 -40.73 0.10
CA LEU A 195 7.01 -40.32 -0.87
C LEU A 195 7.14 -40.99 -2.25
N ARG A 196 8.14 -41.90 -2.41
CA ARG A 196 8.44 -42.60 -3.67
C ARG A 196 8.67 -41.65 -4.85
N ILE A 197 9.48 -40.62 -4.63
CA ILE A 197 9.82 -39.61 -5.62
C ILE A 197 11.22 -39.88 -6.16
N GLU A 198 11.38 -39.92 -7.49
CA GLU A 198 12.68 -40.14 -8.13
C GLU A 198 13.52 -38.85 -8.22
N ASN A 199 12.86 -37.68 -8.38
CA ASN A 199 13.53 -36.42 -8.64
C ASN A 199 14.02 -35.75 -7.33
N PRO A 200 15.34 -35.59 -7.13
CA PRO A 200 15.89 -35.00 -5.91
C PRO A 200 15.54 -33.51 -5.76
N TYR A 201 15.46 -32.77 -6.87
CA TYR A 201 15.07 -31.36 -6.83
C TYR A 201 13.62 -31.19 -6.40
N PHE A 202 12.73 -32.07 -6.88
CA PHE A 202 11.33 -32.06 -6.45
C PHE A 202 11.23 -32.38 -4.95
N ALA A 203 12.00 -33.35 -4.43
CA ALA A 203 12.04 -33.65 -3.00
C ALA A 203 12.52 -32.44 -2.17
N LEU A 204 13.56 -31.74 -2.63
CA LEU A 204 14.03 -30.51 -1.98
C LEU A 204 12.94 -29.41 -1.98
N GLN A 205 12.23 -29.25 -3.08
CA GLN A 205 11.13 -28.27 -3.16
C GLN A 205 9.94 -28.62 -2.23
N LEU A 206 9.65 -29.91 -2.05
CA LEU A 206 8.65 -30.34 -1.07
C LEU A 206 9.08 -30.00 0.34
N ALA A 207 10.34 -30.23 0.72
CA ALA A 207 10.89 -29.80 2.02
C ALA A 207 10.75 -28.29 2.25
N HIS A 208 10.82 -27.47 1.20
CA HIS A 208 10.65 -26.03 1.34
C HIS A 208 9.20 -25.54 1.42
N GLN A 209 8.25 -26.29 0.83
CA GLN A 209 6.92 -25.76 0.49
C GLN A 209 5.74 -26.63 0.93
N HIS A 210 5.97 -27.82 1.53
CA HIS A 210 4.92 -28.83 1.83
C HIS A 210 3.68 -28.23 2.53
N GLU A 211 3.85 -27.25 3.45
CA GLU A 211 2.76 -26.59 4.17
C GLU A 211 1.78 -25.83 3.26
N THR A 212 2.19 -25.48 2.05
CA THR A 212 1.40 -24.64 1.14
C THR A 212 0.88 -25.39 -0.09
N LEU A 213 1.37 -26.59 -0.30
CA LEU A 213 1.03 -27.40 -1.44
C LEU A 213 -0.25 -28.19 -1.18
N LYS A 214 -1.33 -27.82 -1.87
CA LYS A 214 -2.66 -28.40 -1.69
C LYS A 214 -2.80 -29.82 -2.24
N PHE A 215 -1.86 -30.28 -3.07
CA PHE A 215 -1.89 -31.63 -3.62
C PHE A 215 -1.27 -32.68 -2.70
N LEU A 216 -0.54 -32.26 -1.65
CA LEU A 216 -0.07 -33.17 -0.62
C LEU A 216 -1.20 -33.45 0.39
N SER A 217 -1.32 -34.70 0.80
CA SER A 217 -2.19 -35.07 1.93
C SER A 217 -1.62 -34.55 3.25
N GLU A 218 -2.47 -34.40 4.27
CA GLU A 218 -1.99 -34.01 5.62
C GLU A 218 -0.98 -35.00 6.18
N ALA A 219 -1.12 -36.30 5.87
CA ALA A 219 -0.18 -37.32 6.32
C ALA A 219 1.22 -37.13 5.68
N GLU A 220 1.27 -36.85 4.37
CA GLU A 220 2.52 -36.61 3.68
C GLU A 220 3.19 -35.32 4.13
N SER A 221 2.42 -34.25 4.36
CA SER A 221 2.94 -32.97 4.87
C SER A 221 3.52 -33.14 6.28
N ASN A 222 2.84 -33.87 7.16
CA ASN A 222 3.31 -34.13 8.52
C ASN A 222 4.57 -35.01 8.51
N ALA A 223 4.67 -36.00 7.61
CA ALA A 223 5.86 -36.83 7.47
C ALA A 223 7.08 -35.99 7.06
N ILE A 224 6.89 -35.04 6.11
CA ILE A 224 7.96 -34.12 5.72
C ILE A 224 8.37 -33.24 6.91
N GLU A 225 7.41 -32.70 7.69
CA GLU A 225 7.68 -31.86 8.85
C GLU A 225 8.46 -32.61 9.94
N GLU A 226 8.17 -33.90 10.14
CA GLU A 226 8.93 -34.76 11.08
C GLU A 226 10.38 -34.95 10.60
N LEU A 227 10.58 -35.27 9.33
CA LEU A 227 11.91 -35.38 8.73
C LEU A 227 12.71 -34.07 8.79
N GLU A 228 12.07 -32.92 8.54
CA GLU A 228 12.72 -31.61 8.71
C GLU A 228 13.24 -31.37 10.13
N LYS A 229 12.45 -31.80 11.13
CA LYS A 229 12.85 -31.69 12.55
C LYS A 229 13.98 -32.65 12.87
N GLU A 230 13.91 -33.90 12.42
CA GLU A 230 14.92 -34.94 12.64
C GLU A 230 16.27 -34.53 12.08
N PHE A 231 16.30 -34.03 10.83
CA PHE A 231 17.54 -33.60 10.17
C PHE A 231 17.90 -32.13 10.42
N SER A 232 17.18 -31.44 11.32
CA SER A 232 17.41 -30.03 11.64
C SER A 232 17.49 -29.13 10.39
N PHE A 233 16.57 -29.34 9.44
CA PHE A 233 16.58 -28.64 8.17
C PHE A 233 16.26 -27.17 8.32
N HIS A 234 17.13 -26.35 7.76
CA HIS A 234 16.96 -24.90 7.73
C HIS A 234 16.67 -24.43 6.29
N SER A 235 15.40 -24.33 5.93
CA SER A 235 14.92 -23.96 4.59
C SER A 235 15.64 -22.74 4.01
N GLN A 236 15.83 -21.67 4.78
CA GLN A 236 16.51 -20.45 4.31
C GLN A 236 17.98 -20.67 3.97
N LYS A 237 18.69 -21.46 4.78
CA LYS A 237 20.11 -21.77 4.53
C LYS A 237 20.26 -22.64 3.28
N ALA A 238 19.43 -23.66 3.13
CA ALA A 238 19.41 -24.53 1.96
C ALA A 238 19.11 -23.77 0.67
N GLN A 239 18.10 -22.91 0.68
CA GLN A 239 17.79 -22.01 -0.45
C GLN A 239 18.95 -21.07 -0.81
N GLY A 240 19.63 -20.53 0.20
CA GLY A 240 20.81 -19.70 -0.01
C GLY A 240 21.95 -20.46 -0.68
N THR A 241 22.24 -21.69 -0.23
CA THR A 241 23.26 -22.58 -0.81
C THR A 241 22.93 -22.95 -2.26
N GLU A 242 21.68 -23.36 -2.53
CA GLU A 242 21.19 -23.64 -3.89
C GLU A 242 21.37 -22.42 -4.82
N THR A 243 20.93 -21.24 -4.36
CA THR A 243 21.02 -20.02 -5.16
C THR A 243 22.47 -19.67 -5.52
N ILE A 244 23.40 -19.83 -4.58
CA ILE A 244 24.83 -19.59 -4.83
C ILE A 244 25.37 -20.57 -5.87
N ALA A 245 25.06 -21.87 -5.74
CA ALA A 245 25.49 -22.90 -6.68
C ALA A 245 24.94 -22.64 -8.09
N ARG A 246 23.66 -22.31 -8.22
CA ARG A 246 23.04 -21.97 -9.52
C ARG A 246 23.67 -20.72 -10.16
N TYR A 247 23.96 -19.67 -9.38
CA TYR A 247 24.66 -18.51 -9.94
C TYR A 247 26.12 -18.79 -10.31
N ALA A 248 26.79 -19.74 -9.67
CA ALA A 248 28.12 -20.19 -10.10
C ALA A 248 28.03 -20.84 -11.49
N PHE A 249 27.12 -21.81 -11.67
CA PHE A 249 26.83 -22.43 -12.97
C PHE A 249 26.46 -21.39 -14.05
N ILE A 250 25.54 -20.48 -13.72
CA ILE A 250 25.09 -19.43 -14.66
C ILE A 250 26.26 -18.51 -15.07
N ASN A 251 27.13 -18.13 -14.13
CA ASN A 251 28.28 -17.28 -14.45
C ASN A 251 29.26 -17.96 -15.39
N GLU A 252 29.54 -19.26 -15.18
CA GLU A 252 30.40 -20.06 -16.05
C GLU A 252 29.80 -20.20 -17.46
N LEU A 253 28.49 -20.49 -17.55
CA LEU A 253 27.76 -20.56 -18.81
C LEU A 253 27.84 -19.25 -19.59
N LEU A 254 27.60 -18.10 -18.91
CA LEU A 254 27.59 -16.78 -19.54
C LEU A 254 28.99 -16.31 -19.92
N TYR A 255 30.02 -16.70 -19.17
CA TYR A 255 31.40 -16.35 -19.49
C TYR A 255 31.81 -16.89 -20.85
N ASP A 256 31.40 -18.11 -21.19
CA ASP A 256 31.74 -18.78 -22.43
C ASP A 256 30.86 -18.39 -23.62
N THR A 257 29.62 -18.03 -23.36
CA THR A 257 28.60 -17.89 -24.42
C THR A 257 28.19 -16.44 -24.72
N VAL A 258 28.53 -15.48 -23.86
CA VAL A 258 28.08 -14.07 -23.99
C VAL A 258 29.26 -13.14 -24.01
N LYS A 259 29.44 -12.46 -25.12
CA LYS A 259 30.43 -11.38 -25.25
C LYS A 259 29.76 -10.04 -25.02
N LYS A 260 30.25 -9.30 -24.02
CA LYS A 260 29.86 -7.92 -23.79
C LYS A 260 30.96 -7.00 -24.32
N PRO A 261 30.65 -5.85 -24.92
CA PRO A 261 31.65 -4.89 -25.36
C PRO A 261 32.47 -4.43 -24.13
N GLU A 262 33.81 -4.33 -24.30
CA GLU A 262 34.70 -3.86 -23.22
C GLU A 262 34.35 -2.45 -22.74
N THR A 263 33.74 -1.63 -23.59
CA THR A 263 33.22 -0.29 -23.26
C THR A 263 31.99 -0.34 -22.36
N ALA A 264 31.33 -1.49 -22.20
CA ALA A 264 30.21 -1.64 -21.27
C ALA A 264 30.67 -1.81 -19.79
N GLN A 265 31.99 -1.95 -19.52
CA GLN A 265 32.56 -1.82 -18.18
C GLN A 265 32.67 -0.36 -17.74
N ASP A 266 32.60 0.62 -18.66
CA ASP A 266 32.45 2.01 -18.27
C ASP A 266 31.13 2.19 -17.55
N GLU A 267 31.25 2.65 -16.32
CA GLU A 267 30.14 2.93 -15.38
C GLU A 267 28.96 3.54 -16.15
N SER A 268 27.92 2.76 -16.38
CA SER A 268 26.70 3.31 -16.95
C SER A 268 26.28 4.51 -16.11
N VAL A 269 25.72 5.55 -16.72
CA VAL A 269 25.20 6.72 -15.99
C VAL A 269 24.35 6.29 -14.80
N SER A 270 23.63 5.16 -14.95
CA SER A 270 22.86 4.52 -13.89
C SER A 270 23.73 4.11 -12.70
N ASN A 271 24.89 3.50 -12.92
CA ASN A 271 25.79 3.06 -11.85
C ASN A 271 26.44 4.26 -11.12
N ARG A 272 26.76 5.35 -11.83
CA ARG A 272 27.28 6.58 -11.19
C ARG A 272 26.22 7.22 -10.30
N ILE A 273 24.98 7.30 -10.79
CA ILE A 273 23.85 7.81 -10.00
C ILE A 273 23.60 6.90 -8.79
N ASP A 274 23.65 5.58 -8.95
CA ASP A 274 23.43 4.62 -7.88
C ASP A 274 24.50 4.72 -6.78
N LYS A 275 25.77 4.99 -7.10
CA LYS A 275 26.82 5.25 -6.10
C LYS A 275 26.46 6.39 -5.14
N VAL A 276 25.76 7.42 -5.62
CA VAL A 276 25.31 8.55 -4.79
C VAL A 276 24.00 8.22 -4.09
N LEU A 277 23.01 7.70 -4.82
CA LEU A 277 21.66 7.47 -4.31
C LEU A 277 21.57 6.32 -3.29
N THR A 278 22.44 5.31 -3.42
CA THR A 278 22.49 4.18 -2.48
C THR A 278 23.57 4.32 -1.40
N HIS A 279 24.27 5.47 -1.39
CA HIS A 279 25.31 5.73 -0.39
C HIS A 279 24.71 5.81 1.02
N LYS A 280 25.41 5.23 2.01
CA LYS A 280 24.93 5.12 3.40
C LYS A 280 24.57 6.44 4.08
N VAL A 281 25.13 7.56 3.64
CA VAL A 281 24.86 8.89 4.22
C VAL A 281 24.16 9.78 3.19
N PHE A 282 24.78 9.97 2.01
CA PHE A 282 24.23 10.86 0.99
C PHE A 282 22.87 10.39 0.45
N GLY A 283 22.64 9.07 0.35
CA GLY A 283 21.35 8.53 -0.04
C GLY A 283 20.22 8.92 0.93
N PHE A 284 20.48 8.88 2.25
CA PHE A 284 19.50 9.34 3.23
C PHE A 284 19.28 10.86 3.19
N ILE A 285 20.35 11.66 3.04
CA ILE A 285 20.22 13.12 2.94
C ILE A 285 19.36 13.48 1.73
N LEU A 286 19.65 12.88 0.57
CA LEU A 286 18.89 13.15 -0.65
C LEU A 286 17.43 12.67 -0.53
N PHE A 287 17.22 11.51 0.09
CA PHE A 287 15.88 10.99 0.36
C PHE A 287 15.06 11.98 1.22
N PHE A 288 15.62 12.49 2.30
CA PHE A 288 14.95 13.49 3.14
C PHE A 288 14.76 14.83 2.41
N ALA A 289 15.70 15.23 1.56
CA ALA A 289 15.55 16.45 0.74
C ALA A 289 14.41 16.31 -0.27
N ILE A 290 14.30 15.16 -0.96
CA ILE A 290 13.18 14.88 -1.88
C ILE A 290 11.86 14.83 -1.12
N LEU A 291 11.83 14.20 0.06
CA LEU A 291 10.65 14.18 0.93
C LEU A 291 10.21 15.59 1.33
N LEU A 292 11.15 16.41 1.79
CA LEU A 292 10.89 17.79 2.18
C LEU A 292 10.35 18.61 1.01
N PHE A 293 10.97 18.47 -0.17
CA PHE A 293 10.47 19.10 -1.39
C PHE A 293 9.06 18.65 -1.76
N MET A 294 8.80 17.33 -1.69
CA MET A 294 7.49 16.76 -1.98
C MET A 294 6.43 17.29 -1.02
N PHE A 295 6.70 17.33 0.29
CA PHE A 295 5.77 17.88 1.26
C PHE A 295 5.56 19.36 1.07
N GLN A 296 6.62 20.15 0.85
CA GLN A 296 6.50 21.57 0.58
C GLN A 296 5.62 21.82 -0.67
N ALA A 297 5.82 21.05 -1.73
CA ALA A 297 5.00 21.16 -2.94
C ALA A 297 3.53 20.77 -2.69
N ILE A 298 3.30 19.66 -1.97
CA ILE A 298 1.95 19.22 -1.62
C ILE A 298 1.20 20.31 -0.82
N PHE A 299 1.85 20.92 0.16
CA PHE A 299 1.18 21.93 0.99
C PHE A 299 1.05 23.28 0.30
N SER A 300 2.11 23.79 -0.35
CA SER A 300 2.06 25.09 -1.02
C SER A 300 1.25 25.10 -2.30
N TRP A 301 1.42 24.10 -3.16
CA TRP A 301 0.78 24.11 -4.47
C TRP A 301 -0.69 23.67 -4.42
N SER A 302 -1.07 22.87 -3.42
CA SER A 302 -2.47 22.48 -3.27
C SER A 302 -3.32 23.55 -2.57
N ALA A 303 -2.72 24.46 -1.80
CA ALA A 303 -3.43 25.43 -0.99
C ALA A 303 -4.39 26.30 -1.84
N TYR A 304 -3.87 26.93 -2.90
CA TYR A 304 -4.65 27.79 -3.77
C TYR A 304 -5.83 27.06 -4.48
N PRO A 305 -5.64 25.91 -5.16
CA PRO A 305 -6.78 25.18 -5.73
C PRO A 305 -7.76 24.65 -4.69
N MET A 306 -7.29 24.29 -3.48
CA MET A 306 -8.18 23.86 -2.39
C MET A 306 -9.08 24.99 -1.91
N GLU A 307 -8.53 26.19 -1.72
CA GLU A 307 -9.25 27.40 -1.34
C GLU A 307 -10.28 27.78 -2.41
N LEU A 308 -9.89 27.79 -3.69
CA LEU A 308 -10.80 28.07 -4.80
C LEU A 308 -11.98 27.07 -4.87
N ILE A 309 -11.73 25.78 -4.60
CA ILE A 309 -12.81 24.79 -4.52
C ILE A 309 -13.69 25.04 -3.30
N ALA A 310 -13.12 25.37 -2.16
CA ALA A 310 -13.87 25.68 -0.95
C ALA A 310 -14.79 26.88 -1.16
N ASP A 311 -14.27 27.98 -1.73
CA ASP A 311 -15.03 29.21 -2.03
C ASP A 311 -16.14 28.94 -3.03
N LEU A 312 -15.89 28.12 -4.06
CA LEU A 312 -16.90 27.68 -5.02
C LEU A 312 -18.08 26.99 -4.32
N PHE A 313 -17.78 26.07 -3.38
CA PHE A 313 -18.80 25.36 -2.65
C PHE A 313 -19.57 26.27 -1.68
N VAL A 314 -18.90 27.22 -1.02
CA VAL A 314 -19.56 28.25 -0.20
C VAL A 314 -20.49 29.07 -1.06
N TRP A 315 -20.05 29.54 -2.22
CA TRP A 315 -20.89 30.29 -3.16
C TRP A 315 -22.10 29.47 -3.65
N VAL A 316 -21.93 28.18 -3.93
CA VAL A 316 -23.03 27.27 -4.30
C VAL A 316 -24.04 27.12 -3.16
N GLN A 317 -23.55 26.95 -1.92
CA GLN A 317 -24.42 26.86 -0.74
C GLN A 317 -25.25 28.13 -0.54
N ASP A 318 -24.63 29.31 -0.59
CA ASP A 318 -25.29 30.58 -0.45
C ASP A 318 -26.38 30.80 -1.56
N LYS A 319 -26.01 30.50 -2.81
CA LYS A 319 -26.97 30.58 -3.92
C LYS A 319 -28.18 29.65 -3.72
N LEU A 320 -27.95 28.43 -3.27
CA LEU A 320 -29.00 27.45 -3.04
C LEU A 320 -29.91 27.84 -1.85
N HIS A 321 -29.34 28.41 -0.78
CA HIS A 321 -30.10 28.93 0.32
C HIS A 321 -31.03 30.09 -0.10
N HIS A 322 -30.61 30.92 -1.09
CA HIS A 322 -31.45 32.00 -1.63
C HIS A 322 -32.45 31.53 -2.66
N LEU A 323 -32.19 30.47 -3.42
CA LEU A 323 -33.04 29.97 -4.49
C LEU A 323 -34.13 29.00 -4.00
N LEU A 324 -33.83 28.21 -2.99
CA LEU A 324 -34.73 27.17 -2.48
C LEU A 324 -35.58 27.71 -1.31
N PRO A 325 -36.83 27.25 -1.18
CA PRO A 325 -37.65 27.63 -0.02
C PRO A 325 -37.02 27.11 1.26
N THR A 326 -37.06 27.92 2.32
CA THR A 326 -36.55 27.54 3.64
C THR A 326 -37.31 26.33 4.19
N GLY A 327 -36.59 25.25 4.48
CA GLY A 327 -37.19 24.04 4.99
C GLY A 327 -36.16 22.93 5.30
N PRO A 328 -36.57 21.83 5.98
CA PRO A 328 -35.67 20.76 6.37
C PRO A 328 -34.98 20.10 5.19
N LEU A 329 -35.65 19.97 4.04
CA LEU A 329 -35.07 19.37 2.83
C LEU A 329 -33.94 20.25 2.24
N THR A 330 -34.15 21.58 2.23
CA THR A 330 -33.13 22.52 1.77
C THR A 330 -31.89 22.47 2.66
N SER A 331 -32.07 22.48 3.98
CA SER A 331 -30.97 22.36 4.93
C SER A 331 -30.26 20.99 4.83
N LEU A 332 -31.01 19.90 4.66
CA LEU A 332 -30.40 18.59 4.40
C LEU A 332 -29.52 18.59 3.13
N LEU A 333 -30.05 19.18 2.05
CA LEU A 333 -29.34 19.22 0.77
C LEU A 333 -28.10 20.11 0.86
N VAL A 334 -28.21 21.31 1.43
CA VAL A 334 -27.17 22.32 1.44
C VAL A 334 -26.14 22.04 2.55
N ASP A 335 -26.61 21.87 3.80
CA ASP A 335 -25.74 21.74 4.98
C ASP A 335 -25.32 20.30 5.24
N GLY A 336 -26.06 19.31 4.71
CA GLY A 336 -25.74 17.90 4.83
C GLY A 336 -24.97 17.38 3.61
N VAL A 337 -25.62 17.37 2.44
CA VAL A 337 -25.06 16.69 1.24
C VAL A 337 -24.00 17.55 0.55
N ILE A 338 -24.25 18.83 0.29
CA ILE A 338 -23.30 19.70 -0.43
C ILE A 338 -22.10 20.01 0.45
N ALA A 339 -22.32 20.25 1.75
CA ALA A 339 -21.21 20.40 2.71
C ALA A 339 -20.33 19.13 2.79
N GLY A 340 -20.96 17.94 2.81
CA GLY A 340 -20.23 16.67 2.74
C GLY A 340 -19.47 16.48 1.43
N LEU A 341 -20.06 16.88 0.30
CA LEU A 341 -19.40 16.84 -1.01
C LEU A 341 -18.22 17.83 -1.08
N SER A 342 -18.40 19.04 -0.56
CA SER A 342 -17.32 20.03 -0.42
C SER A 342 -16.12 19.44 0.33
N GLY A 343 -16.35 18.82 1.48
CA GLY A 343 -15.31 18.19 2.28
C GLY A 343 -14.55 17.07 1.55
N VAL A 344 -15.12 16.46 0.50
CA VAL A 344 -14.42 15.50 -0.36
C VAL A 344 -13.64 16.20 -1.47
N MET A 345 -14.27 17.17 -2.14
CA MET A 345 -13.72 17.80 -3.34
C MET A 345 -12.51 18.68 -3.04
N VAL A 346 -12.50 19.32 -1.88
CA VAL A 346 -11.37 20.17 -1.42
C VAL A 346 -10.06 19.41 -1.37
N PHE A 347 -10.05 18.10 -1.08
CA PHE A 347 -8.82 17.31 -0.99
C PHE A 347 -8.30 16.77 -2.34
N ILE A 348 -9.05 16.91 -3.43
CA ILE A 348 -8.65 16.40 -4.76
C ILE A 348 -7.30 16.96 -5.21
N PRO A 349 -7.01 18.28 -5.15
CA PRO A 349 -5.72 18.84 -5.58
C PRO A 349 -4.54 18.24 -4.80
N GLN A 350 -4.69 18.10 -3.49
CA GLN A 350 -3.65 17.54 -2.64
C GLN A 350 -3.35 16.09 -2.99
N ILE A 351 -4.39 15.29 -3.22
CA ILE A 351 -4.26 13.87 -3.61
C ILE A 351 -3.63 13.77 -5.00
N ALA A 352 -4.05 14.60 -5.95
CA ALA A 352 -3.53 14.61 -7.30
C ALA A 352 -2.02 14.91 -7.32
N ILE A 353 -1.58 15.93 -6.60
CA ILE A 353 -0.17 16.32 -6.49
C ILE A 353 0.64 15.18 -5.81
N LEU A 354 0.14 14.60 -4.72
CA LEU A 354 0.81 13.48 -4.06
C LEU A 354 1.05 12.32 -5.02
N PHE A 355 0.01 11.90 -5.76
CA PHE A 355 0.15 10.79 -6.71
C PHE A 355 0.98 11.14 -7.93
N ALA A 356 1.02 12.40 -8.35
CA ALA A 356 1.96 12.85 -9.37
C ALA A 356 3.41 12.60 -8.93
N PHE A 357 3.77 13.01 -7.73
CA PHE A 357 5.12 12.78 -7.19
C PHE A 357 5.43 11.29 -7.03
N ILE A 358 4.52 10.51 -6.46
CA ILE A 358 4.72 9.06 -6.30
C ILE A 358 4.92 8.41 -7.67
N SER A 359 4.10 8.74 -8.67
CA SER A 359 4.21 8.19 -10.03
C SER A 359 5.52 8.58 -10.71
N VAL A 360 5.98 9.82 -10.56
CA VAL A 360 7.28 10.27 -11.05
C VAL A 360 8.43 9.50 -10.39
N LEU A 361 8.42 9.35 -9.08
CA LEU A 361 9.45 8.62 -8.33
C LEU A 361 9.46 7.12 -8.66
N GLU A 362 8.28 6.54 -8.95
CA GLU A 362 8.12 5.15 -9.37
C GLU A 362 8.62 4.95 -10.82
N ASP A 363 8.16 5.77 -11.77
CA ASP A 363 8.53 5.67 -13.19
C ASP A 363 10.03 5.91 -13.42
N THR A 364 10.65 6.80 -12.64
CA THR A 364 12.10 7.05 -12.69
C THR A 364 12.94 5.92 -12.13
N GLY A 365 12.35 4.99 -11.35
CA GLY A 365 13.04 3.92 -10.65
C GLY A 365 13.68 4.34 -9.33
N TYR A 366 13.45 5.58 -8.85
CA TYR A 366 13.97 6.05 -7.57
C TYR A 366 13.38 5.30 -6.38
N MET A 367 12.07 4.95 -6.44
CA MET A 367 11.39 4.20 -5.37
C MET A 367 12.03 2.84 -5.10
N ALA A 368 12.57 2.18 -6.12
CA ALA A 368 13.30 0.93 -5.94
C ALA A 368 14.55 1.12 -5.06
N ARG A 369 15.30 2.23 -5.27
CA ARG A 369 16.51 2.56 -4.48
C ARG A 369 16.15 2.89 -3.04
N VAL A 370 15.10 3.67 -2.84
CA VAL A 370 14.57 3.98 -1.49
C VAL A 370 14.18 2.68 -0.77
N THR A 371 13.43 1.81 -1.43
CA THR A 371 13.03 0.51 -0.88
C THR A 371 14.25 -0.32 -0.50
N PHE A 372 15.25 -0.41 -1.37
CA PHE A 372 16.49 -1.14 -1.10
C PHE A 372 17.27 -0.56 0.10
N MET A 373 17.44 0.75 0.13
CA MET A 373 18.17 1.43 1.21
C MET A 373 17.49 1.27 2.57
N MET A 374 16.15 1.37 2.57
CA MET A 374 15.34 1.30 3.80
C MET A 374 15.04 -0.13 4.26
N ASP A 375 15.20 -1.15 3.41
CA ASP A 375 14.81 -2.53 3.70
C ASP A 375 15.48 -3.08 4.97
N LYS A 376 16.80 -2.85 5.12
CA LYS A 376 17.54 -3.28 6.31
C LYS A 376 17.01 -2.67 7.62
N LEU A 377 16.54 -1.41 7.57
CA LEU A 377 15.98 -0.70 8.73
C LEU A 377 14.56 -1.22 9.01
N MET A 378 13.74 -1.32 7.97
CA MET A 378 12.33 -1.74 8.08
C MET A 378 12.19 -3.18 8.58
N ARG A 379 13.03 -4.11 8.15
CA ARG A 379 13.01 -5.50 8.62
C ARG A 379 13.27 -5.65 10.11
N LYS A 380 14.08 -4.78 10.72
CA LYS A 380 14.30 -4.81 12.17
C LYS A 380 13.01 -4.62 12.96
N VAL A 381 12.09 -3.83 12.43
CA VAL A 381 10.80 -3.51 13.05
C VAL A 381 9.63 -4.32 12.49
N GLY A 382 9.88 -5.32 11.66
CA GLY A 382 8.85 -6.21 11.11
C GLY A 382 8.10 -5.66 9.90
N LEU A 383 8.69 -4.70 9.23
CA LEU A 383 8.17 -4.13 7.98
C LEU A 383 9.10 -4.50 6.82
N ASN A 384 8.56 -4.45 5.60
CA ASN A 384 9.34 -4.60 4.37
C ASN A 384 9.83 -3.23 3.88
N GLY A 385 10.92 -3.18 3.12
CA GLY A 385 11.38 -1.95 2.48
C GLY A 385 10.30 -1.25 1.63
N LYS A 386 9.42 -2.01 0.98
CA LYS A 386 8.24 -1.48 0.26
C LYS A 386 7.24 -0.77 1.16
N SER A 387 7.23 -1.02 2.47
CA SER A 387 6.34 -0.36 3.44
C SER A 387 6.67 1.11 3.65
N VAL A 388 7.86 1.54 3.27
CA VAL A 388 8.29 2.95 3.36
C VAL A 388 7.38 3.86 2.54
N VAL A 389 6.96 3.41 1.35
CA VAL A 389 6.09 4.20 0.45
C VAL A 389 4.73 4.49 1.09
N PRO A 390 3.97 3.50 1.58
CA PRO A 390 2.74 3.73 2.33
C PRO A 390 2.93 4.59 3.58
N LEU A 391 3.99 4.37 4.36
CA LEU A 391 4.24 5.13 5.57
C LEU A 391 4.50 6.62 5.29
N ILE A 392 5.31 6.92 4.26
CA ILE A 392 5.55 8.29 3.83
C ILE A 392 4.28 8.94 3.29
N GLY A 393 3.54 8.22 2.42
CA GLY A 393 2.25 8.69 1.93
C GLY A 393 1.26 8.98 3.06
N GLY A 394 1.37 8.25 4.21
CA GLY A 394 0.59 8.44 5.43
C GLY A 394 0.67 9.84 6.01
N PHE A 395 1.79 10.55 5.85
CA PHE A 395 1.92 11.95 6.26
C PHE A 395 0.99 12.89 5.46
N ALA A 396 0.69 12.57 4.22
CA ALA A 396 -0.29 13.32 3.45
C ALA A 396 -1.70 12.81 3.74
N CYS A 397 -1.98 11.52 3.49
CA CYS A 397 -3.30 10.92 3.73
C CYS A 397 -3.21 9.39 3.88
N ALA A 398 -3.83 8.82 4.92
CA ALA A 398 -3.83 7.39 5.17
C ALA A 398 -4.58 6.58 4.09
N VAL A 399 -5.64 7.13 3.50
CA VAL A 399 -6.48 6.43 2.51
C VAL A 399 -5.69 5.97 1.28
N PRO A 400 -5.04 6.88 0.50
CA PRO A 400 -4.22 6.47 -0.64
C PRO A 400 -3.02 5.64 -0.22
N SER A 401 -2.48 5.88 0.95
CA SER A 401 -1.32 5.15 1.48
C SER A 401 -1.64 3.68 1.76
N ILE A 402 -2.79 3.39 2.35
CA ILE A 402 -3.27 2.02 2.53
C ILE A 402 -3.50 1.34 1.18
N MET A 403 -4.05 2.05 0.19
CA MET A 403 -4.23 1.51 -1.16
C MET A 403 -2.88 1.18 -1.84
N SER A 404 -1.82 1.93 -1.57
CA SER A 404 -0.48 1.66 -2.11
C SER A 404 0.18 0.40 -1.53
N THR A 405 -0.33 -0.14 -0.41
CA THR A 405 0.18 -1.39 0.18
C THR A 405 0.00 -2.61 -0.71
N ARG A 406 -0.79 -2.51 -1.78
CA ARG A 406 -0.95 -3.59 -2.79
C ARG A 406 0.35 -3.99 -3.46
N THR A 407 1.36 -3.11 -3.45
CA THR A 407 2.71 -3.41 -3.95
C THR A 407 3.51 -4.33 -3.03
N ILE A 408 3.04 -4.56 -1.80
CA ILE A 408 3.67 -5.44 -0.81
C ILE A 408 3.13 -6.86 -1.02
N GLU A 409 3.98 -7.76 -1.45
CA GLU A 409 3.63 -9.14 -1.82
C GLU A 409 3.34 -10.01 -0.60
N ASN A 410 4.15 -9.88 0.46
CA ASN A 410 3.97 -10.65 1.69
C ASN A 410 2.73 -10.17 2.44
N TRP A 411 1.77 -11.09 2.67
CA TRP A 411 0.52 -10.79 3.35
C TRP A 411 0.73 -10.23 4.77
N LYS A 412 1.67 -10.81 5.53
CA LYS A 412 1.97 -10.36 6.91
C LYS A 412 2.50 -8.93 6.91
N ASP A 413 3.51 -8.64 6.08
CA ASP A 413 4.12 -7.31 5.98
C ASP A 413 3.09 -6.28 5.49
N ARG A 414 2.24 -6.67 4.52
CA ARG A 414 1.14 -5.85 4.02
C ARG A 414 0.15 -5.54 5.12
N MET A 415 -0.27 -6.54 5.89
CA MET A 415 -1.21 -6.35 6.99
C MET A 415 -0.64 -5.46 8.09
N ILE A 416 0.61 -5.67 8.51
CA ILE A 416 1.27 -4.81 9.49
C ILE A 416 1.30 -3.37 8.96
N THR A 417 1.67 -3.17 7.69
CA THR A 417 1.72 -1.83 7.09
C THR A 417 0.34 -1.17 7.06
N ILE A 418 -0.73 -1.89 6.67
CA ILE A 418 -2.11 -1.38 6.71
C ILE A 418 -2.49 -0.96 8.12
N MET A 419 -2.17 -1.79 9.10
CA MET A 419 -2.55 -1.55 10.49
C MET A 419 -1.85 -0.32 11.09
N VAL A 420 -0.58 -0.07 10.76
CA VAL A 420 0.20 1.01 11.37
C VAL A 420 0.15 2.34 10.60
N THR A 421 -0.20 2.31 9.31
CA THR A 421 -0.24 3.53 8.47
C THR A 421 -1.10 4.65 9.06
N PRO A 422 -2.29 4.43 9.66
CA PRO A 422 -3.10 5.50 10.24
C PRO A 422 -2.52 6.13 11.52
N LEU A 423 -1.50 5.52 12.14
CA LEU A 423 -0.79 6.11 13.28
C LEU A 423 0.10 7.27 12.84
N VAL A 424 0.59 7.25 11.60
CA VAL A 424 1.37 8.36 11.05
C VAL A 424 0.50 9.61 10.97
N THR A 425 1.03 10.75 11.41
CA THR A 425 0.31 12.03 11.43
C THR A 425 0.04 12.50 10.00
N CYS A 426 -1.23 12.52 9.59
CA CYS A 426 -1.65 13.04 8.28
C CYS A 426 -1.92 14.56 8.31
N SER A 427 -2.03 15.16 7.12
CA SER A 427 -2.30 16.60 6.95
C SER A 427 -3.56 17.09 7.66
N ALA A 428 -4.62 16.27 7.73
CA ALA A 428 -5.87 16.61 8.40
C ALA A 428 -5.75 16.78 9.93
N ARG A 429 -4.66 16.31 10.55
CA ARG A 429 -4.35 16.55 11.98
C ARG A 429 -3.69 17.90 12.21
N LEU A 430 -3.07 18.51 11.20
CA LEU A 430 -2.36 19.78 11.34
C LEU A 430 -3.21 20.90 11.92
N PRO A 431 -4.44 21.19 11.43
CA PRO A 431 -5.26 22.27 11.98
C PRO A 431 -5.56 22.08 13.46
N ILE A 432 -5.75 20.83 13.90
CA ILE A 432 -6.00 20.52 15.32
C ILE A 432 -4.74 20.76 16.15
N TYR A 433 -3.60 20.27 15.71
CA TYR A 433 -2.34 20.45 16.43
C TYR A 433 -1.93 21.93 16.50
N THR A 434 -2.05 22.67 15.40
CA THR A 434 -1.74 24.10 15.38
C THR A 434 -2.65 24.89 16.31
N LEU A 435 -3.96 24.59 16.32
CA LEU A 435 -4.91 25.20 17.24
C LEU A 435 -4.52 24.93 18.71
N LEU A 436 -4.31 23.66 19.06
CA LEU A 436 -4.03 23.26 20.44
C LEU A 436 -2.65 23.72 20.92
N ILE A 437 -1.64 23.65 20.07
CA ILE A 437 -0.29 24.17 20.39
C ILE A 437 -0.34 25.67 20.62
N ALA A 438 -1.04 26.42 19.77
CA ALA A 438 -1.14 27.85 19.91
C ALA A 438 -1.91 28.30 21.18
N LEU A 439 -2.80 27.44 21.72
CA LEU A 439 -3.51 27.69 22.98
C LEU A 439 -2.62 27.61 24.22
N VAL A 440 -1.64 26.69 24.24
CA VAL A 440 -0.92 26.34 25.48
C VAL A 440 0.59 26.56 25.40
N VAL A 441 1.15 26.62 24.18
CA VAL A 441 2.58 26.82 23.96
C VAL A 441 2.85 28.28 23.62
N PRO A 442 3.63 29.03 24.44
CA PRO A 442 3.92 30.42 24.15
C PRO A 442 4.70 30.57 22.84
N ASN A 443 4.38 31.62 22.09
CA ASN A 443 5.11 32.00 20.89
C ASN A 443 6.45 32.62 21.26
N ARG A 444 7.47 31.81 21.48
CA ARG A 444 8.82 32.23 21.83
C ARG A 444 9.82 31.59 20.87
N ASN A 445 10.80 32.39 20.41
CA ASN A 445 11.93 31.86 19.67
C ASN A 445 12.94 31.25 20.65
N VAL A 446 13.32 30.01 20.41
CA VAL A 446 14.37 29.28 21.11
C VAL A 446 15.57 29.21 20.16
N TRP A 447 16.77 29.62 20.65
CA TRP A 447 17.99 29.60 19.82
C TRP A 447 17.86 30.35 18.48
N TRP A 448 17.36 31.59 18.49
CA TRP A 448 17.32 32.51 17.35
C TRP A 448 16.65 31.97 16.05
N LEU A 449 16.64 30.67 15.80
CA LEU A 449 16.17 30.04 14.57
C LEU A 449 14.87 29.26 14.76
N PHE A 450 14.52 28.76 15.92
CA PHE A 450 13.42 27.83 16.13
C PHE A 450 12.33 28.44 17.01
N ASN A 451 11.10 28.40 16.53
CA ASN A 451 9.94 28.75 17.33
C ASN A 451 9.51 27.53 18.18
N LEU A 452 9.18 27.75 19.46
CA LEU A 452 8.77 26.68 20.37
C LEU A 452 7.52 25.93 19.90
N GLN A 453 6.56 26.63 19.28
CA GLN A 453 5.38 26.02 18.69
C GLN A 453 5.74 25.09 17.50
N GLY A 454 6.67 25.50 16.66
CA GLY A 454 7.20 24.67 15.58
C GLY A 454 7.94 23.42 16.08
N LEU A 455 8.71 23.55 17.18
CA LEU A 455 9.36 22.41 17.82
C LEU A 455 8.34 21.43 18.43
N ALA A 456 7.28 21.94 19.07
CA ALA A 456 6.20 21.12 19.60
C ALA A 456 5.49 20.33 18.47
N LEU A 457 5.18 21.00 17.36
CA LEU A 457 4.59 20.36 16.20
C LEU A 457 5.52 19.28 15.61
N THR A 458 6.80 19.58 15.43
CA THR A 458 7.81 18.62 14.96
C THR A 458 7.91 17.42 15.90
N GLY A 459 7.86 17.67 17.21
CA GLY A 459 7.85 16.64 18.25
C GLY A 459 6.66 15.68 18.08
N MET A 460 5.45 16.18 17.76
CA MET A 460 4.26 15.37 17.53
C MET A 460 4.41 14.49 16.28
N TYR A 461 5.07 15.00 15.22
CA TYR A 461 5.34 14.21 14.02
C TYR A 461 6.34 13.06 14.28
N ILE A 462 7.44 13.39 14.98
CA ILE A 462 8.45 12.38 15.37
C ILE A 462 7.80 11.33 16.29
N PHE A 463 7.01 11.78 17.27
CA PHE A 463 6.30 10.89 18.17
C PHE A 463 5.36 9.93 17.44
N SER A 464 4.62 10.40 16.45
CA SER A 464 3.72 9.55 15.64
C SER A 464 4.49 8.50 14.84
N LEU A 465 5.65 8.86 14.28
CA LEU A 465 6.51 7.93 13.55
C LEU A 465 7.09 6.85 14.47
N ILE A 466 7.61 7.24 15.64
CA ILE A 466 8.11 6.30 16.65
C ILE A 466 6.99 5.35 17.08
N SER A 467 5.80 5.88 17.33
CA SER A 467 4.63 5.07 17.73
C SER A 467 4.24 4.06 16.64
N ALA A 468 4.26 4.46 15.36
CA ALA A 468 4.00 3.55 14.26
C ALA A 468 5.04 2.42 14.20
N VAL A 469 6.32 2.72 14.41
CA VAL A 469 7.40 1.73 14.47
C VAL A 469 7.24 0.77 15.66
N VAL A 470 6.92 1.28 16.85
CA VAL A 470 6.69 0.45 18.05
C VAL A 470 5.50 -0.48 17.84
N VAL A 471 4.38 0.04 17.34
CA VAL A 471 3.19 -0.77 17.07
C VAL A 471 3.46 -1.80 15.96
N ALA A 472 4.23 -1.45 14.92
CA ALA A 472 4.67 -2.41 13.90
C ALA A 472 5.46 -3.57 14.52
N PHE A 473 6.39 -3.26 15.42
CA PHE A 473 7.16 -4.28 16.16
C PHE A 473 6.25 -5.19 17.01
N VAL A 474 5.26 -4.62 17.70
CA VAL A 474 4.27 -5.40 18.46
C VAL A 474 3.47 -6.33 17.53
N PHE A 475 2.96 -5.83 16.40
CA PHE A 475 2.27 -6.67 15.42
C PHE A 475 3.16 -7.76 14.83
N LYS A 476 4.46 -7.48 14.63
CA LYS A 476 5.43 -8.51 14.21
C LYS A 476 5.45 -9.70 15.17
N LEU A 477 5.39 -9.44 16.48
CA LEU A 477 5.40 -10.48 17.52
C LEU A 477 4.08 -11.25 17.60
N ILE A 478 2.95 -10.55 17.38
CA ILE A 478 1.60 -11.14 17.49
C ILE A 478 1.26 -11.97 16.25
N LEU A 479 1.55 -11.43 15.05
CA LEU A 479 1.24 -12.10 13.80
C LEU A 479 2.31 -13.16 13.52
N LYS A 480 2.01 -14.40 13.91
CA LYS A 480 2.84 -15.57 13.57
C LYS A 480 2.78 -15.79 12.05
N GLY A 481 3.92 -15.83 11.41
CA GLY A 481 4.06 -16.17 9.99
C GLY A 481 5.53 -16.47 9.71
N ARG A 482 5.82 -17.58 9.02
CA ARG A 482 7.19 -17.89 8.58
C ARG A 482 7.71 -16.75 7.70
N GLU A 483 8.85 -16.20 8.04
CA GLU A 483 9.55 -15.24 7.17
C GLU A 483 10.02 -15.99 5.94
N ARG A 484 9.37 -15.76 4.80
CA ARG A 484 9.74 -16.43 3.55
C ARG A 484 10.70 -15.55 2.76
N GLY A 485 11.91 -16.05 2.60
CA GLY A 485 12.84 -15.71 1.53
C GLY A 485 13.63 -14.41 1.64
N TYR A 486 14.82 -14.43 1.06
CA TYR A 486 15.63 -13.24 0.81
C TYR A 486 14.92 -12.33 -0.21
N PHE A 487 14.84 -11.05 0.12
CA PHE A 487 14.36 -10.02 -0.79
C PHE A 487 15.47 -9.72 -1.83
N ILE A 488 15.41 -10.38 -2.98
CA ILE A 488 16.26 -10.04 -4.12
C ILE A 488 15.49 -9.01 -4.94
N MET A 489 15.93 -7.76 -4.88
CA MET A 489 15.33 -6.67 -5.65
C MET A 489 16.28 -6.24 -6.76
N GLU A 490 15.80 -6.26 -8.00
CA GLU A 490 16.48 -5.55 -9.08
C GLU A 490 16.26 -4.07 -8.94
N LEU A 491 17.34 -3.32 -9.11
CA LEU A 491 17.24 -1.89 -9.30
C LEU A 491 16.97 -1.63 -10.80
N PRO A 492 15.77 -1.20 -11.18
CA PRO A 492 15.45 -0.93 -12.58
C PRO A 492 16.35 0.17 -13.13
N VAL A 493 16.61 0.18 -14.42
CA VAL A 493 17.37 1.26 -15.09
C VAL A 493 16.60 2.57 -14.94
N TYR A 494 17.31 3.69 -14.70
CA TYR A 494 16.66 5.00 -14.66
C TYR A 494 16.04 5.33 -16.02
N ARG A 495 14.82 5.84 -15.97
CA ARG A 495 14.05 6.26 -17.16
C ARG A 495 13.42 7.61 -16.90
N MET A 496 13.24 8.39 -17.97
CA MET A 496 12.41 9.59 -17.88
C MET A 496 10.96 9.22 -17.57
N PRO A 497 10.28 9.96 -16.68
CA PRO A 497 8.89 9.68 -16.34
C PRO A 497 8.00 9.83 -17.58
N ARG A 498 7.04 8.94 -17.72
CA ARG A 498 6.05 9.00 -18.80
C ARG A 498 4.90 9.89 -18.36
N TRP A 499 4.89 11.14 -18.77
CA TRP A 499 3.91 12.13 -18.35
C TRP A 499 2.46 11.69 -18.52
N ASN A 500 2.15 10.93 -19.58
CA ASN A 500 0.81 10.35 -19.76
C ASN A 500 0.41 9.40 -18.62
N ASN A 501 1.36 8.58 -18.13
CA ASN A 501 1.11 7.69 -16.99
C ASN A 501 0.90 8.49 -15.70
N VAL A 502 1.67 9.57 -15.50
CA VAL A 502 1.55 10.45 -14.33
C VAL A 502 0.15 11.09 -14.31
N VAL A 503 -0.28 11.69 -15.41
CA VAL A 503 -1.62 12.32 -15.52
C VAL A 503 -2.73 11.29 -15.35
N TYR A 504 -2.60 10.12 -15.97
CA TYR A 504 -3.57 9.05 -15.83
C TYR A 504 -3.67 8.54 -14.38
N SER A 505 -2.51 8.36 -13.72
CA SER A 505 -2.45 7.95 -12.31
C SER A 505 -3.10 8.99 -11.39
N MET A 506 -2.83 10.28 -11.60
CA MET A 506 -3.49 11.38 -10.87
C MET A 506 -5.01 11.31 -11.01
N TYR A 507 -5.50 11.22 -12.26
CA TYR A 507 -6.95 11.16 -12.53
C TYR A 507 -7.62 9.93 -11.94
N GLU A 508 -7.04 8.74 -12.15
CA GLU A 508 -7.61 7.48 -11.67
C GLU A 508 -7.68 7.44 -10.13
N ARG A 509 -6.63 7.91 -9.46
CA ARG A 509 -6.58 7.94 -7.99
C ARG A 509 -7.54 8.98 -7.41
N ALA A 510 -7.61 10.17 -7.99
CA ALA A 510 -8.58 11.19 -7.61
C ALA A 510 -10.03 10.70 -7.82
N LYS A 511 -10.33 10.11 -8.98
CA LYS A 511 -11.63 9.50 -9.28
C LYS A 511 -11.99 8.40 -8.28
N THR A 512 -11.04 7.52 -7.98
CA THR A 512 -11.21 6.43 -7.02
C THR A 512 -11.51 6.97 -5.62
N PHE A 513 -10.81 8.01 -5.18
CA PHE A 513 -11.05 8.67 -3.91
C PHE A 513 -12.49 9.25 -3.84
N VAL A 514 -12.89 10.03 -4.83
CA VAL A 514 -14.24 10.65 -4.87
C VAL A 514 -15.34 9.59 -4.88
N LEU A 515 -15.22 8.57 -5.73
CA LEU A 515 -16.26 7.54 -5.86
C LEU A 515 -16.35 6.59 -4.67
N GLN A 516 -15.27 6.37 -3.94
CA GLN A 516 -15.21 5.37 -2.88
C GLN A 516 -15.24 5.99 -1.49
N ALA A 517 -14.29 6.89 -1.18
CA ALA A 517 -14.28 7.59 0.10
C ALA A 517 -15.41 8.63 0.17
N GLY A 518 -15.70 9.30 -0.94
CA GLY A 518 -16.75 10.32 -1.00
C GLY A 518 -18.13 9.80 -0.60
N LYS A 519 -18.53 8.62 -1.07
CA LYS A 519 -19.81 8.01 -0.67
C LYS A 519 -19.95 7.83 0.84
N VAL A 520 -18.87 7.38 1.50
CA VAL A 520 -18.86 7.17 2.95
C VAL A 520 -18.88 8.50 3.69
N ILE A 521 -18.09 9.48 3.23
CA ILE A 521 -18.05 10.82 3.84
C ILE A 521 -19.41 11.49 3.77
N ILE A 522 -20.06 11.48 2.58
CA ILE A 522 -21.39 12.07 2.41
C ILE A 522 -22.41 11.37 3.30
N ALA A 523 -22.42 10.04 3.35
CA ALA A 523 -23.34 9.30 4.23
C ALA A 523 -23.16 9.68 5.70
N VAL A 524 -21.91 9.74 6.18
CA VAL A 524 -21.60 10.14 7.56
C VAL A 524 -21.97 11.60 7.80
N SER A 525 -21.69 12.51 6.84
CA SER A 525 -22.05 13.93 6.94
C SER A 525 -23.57 14.12 7.08
N VAL A 526 -24.37 13.37 6.32
CA VAL A 526 -25.84 13.40 6.44
C VAL A 526 -26.28 12.91 7.82
N ILE A 527 -25.71 11.82 8.32
CA ILE A 527 -26.03 11.32 9.67
C ILE A 527 -25.67 12.36 10.74
N LEU A 528 -24.50 12.97 10.65
CA LEU A 528 -24.08 14.01 11.59
C LEU A 528 -24.94 15.27 11.50
N TRP A 529 -25.33 15.65 10.28
CA TRP A 529 -26.28 16.74 10.10
C TRP A 529 -27.62 16.45 10.80
N VAL A 530 -28.18 15.25 10.64
CA VAL A 530 -29.40 14.85 11.37
C VAL A 530 -29.20 14.95 12.87
N LEU A 531 -28.10 14.42 13.41
CA LEU A 531 -27.78 14.46 14.83
C LEU A 531 -27.61 15.89 15.37
N ALA A 532 -27.10 16.81 14.57
CA ALA A 532 -26.88 18.21 14.95
C ALA A 532 -28.13 19.08 14.76
N SER A 533 -28.99 18.77 13.75
CA SER A 533 -30.14 19.59 13.35
C SER A 533 -31.44 19.20 14.06
N TYR A 534 -31.50 18.09 14.78
CA TYR A 534 -32.69 17.64 15.49
C TYR A 534 -32.41 17.44 16.99
N ALA A 535 -33.43 17.67 17.82
CA ALA A 535 -33.39 17.49 19.26
C ALA A 535 -34.50 16.54 19.75
N PRO A 536 -34.31 15.85 20.87
CA PRO A 536 -35.40 15.07 21.49
C PRO A 536 -36.46 15.99 22.09
N GLY A 537 -37.73 15.80 21.68
CA GLY A 537 -38.91 16.58 22.14
C GLY A 537 -38.86 18.03 21.70
N ASP A 538 -39.46 18.94 22.49
CA ASP A 538 -39.69 20.36 22.12
C ASP A 538 -38.53 21.30 22.47
N ARG A 539 -37.31 20.78 22.62
CA ARG A 539 -36.14 21.55 23.12
C ARG A 539 -35.82 22.74 22.22
N PHE A 540 -35.83 22.55 20.91
CA PHE A 540 -35.54 23.65 19.96
C PHE A 540 -36.59 24.75 19.99
N GLU A 541 -37.88 24.40 20.07
CA GLU A 541 -38.95 25.40 20.20
C GLU A 541 -38.82 26.23 21.47
N ARG A 542 -38.41 25.60 22.57
CA ARG A 542 -38.16 26.31 23.85
C ARG A 542 -36.99 27.28 23.73
N ILE A 543 -35.93 26.89 23.02
CA ILE A 543 -34.78 27.77 22.75
C ILE A 543 -35.21 28.96 21.88
N ASP A 544 -35.93 28.71 20.79
CA ASP A 544 -36.44 29.79 19.92
C ASP A 544 -37.34 30.75 20.68
N LYS A 545 -38.27 30.27 21.50
CA LYS A 545 -39.14 31.10 22.36
C LYS A 545 -38.32 31.89 23.41
N LYS A 546 -37.25 31.31 23.98
CA LYS A 546 -36.37 31.97 24.95
C LYS A 546 -35.67 33.18 24.32
N TYR A 547 -35.14 33.03 23.12
CA TYR A 547 -34.39 34.12 22.45
C TYR A 547 -35.25 35.12 21.74
N GLN A 548 -36.56 34.87 21.57
CA GLN A 548 -37.55 35.86 21.11
C GLN A 548 -37.92 36.89 22.20
N GLN A 549 -37.53 36.69 23.44
CA GLN A 549 -37.82 37.63 24.55
C GLN A 549 -37.04 38.94 24.38
N PRO A 550 -37.67 40.11 24.67
CA PRO A 550 -37.06 41.42 24.48
C PRO A 550 -35.72 41.68 25.17
N GLN A 551 -35.43 40.94 26.23
CA GLN A 551 -34.21 41.03 26.97
C GLN A 551 -32.97 40.52 26.21
N TYR A 552 -33.15 39.54 25.32
CA TYR A 552 -32.05 38.97 24.49
C TYR A 552 -31.91 39.73 23.17
N THR A 553 -33.02 40.15 22.54
CA THR A 553 -33.01 40.90 21.29
C THR A 553 -32.49 42.34 21.44
N LYS A 554 -32.54 42.92 22.64
CA LYS A 554 -31.96 44.25 22.93
C LYS A 554 -30.52 44.20 23.39
N ALA A 555 -30.05 43.09 23.94
CA ALA A 555 -28.72 42.92 24.52
C ALA A 555 -27.66 42.45 23.55
N LEU A 556 -28.05 41.78 22.46
CA LEU A 556 -27.15 41.14 21.50
C LEU A 556 -27.42 41.68 20.08
N ASN A 557 -26.35 41.85 19.30
CA ASN A 557 -26.45 42.11 17.87
C ASN A 557 -27.04 40.89 17.16
N ALA A 558 -27.68 41.09 15.97
CA ALA A 558 -28.35 40.03 15.22
C ALA A 558 -27.43 38.79 15.00
N ASP A 559 -26.16 39.03 14.73
CA ASP A 559 -25.19 37.97 14.53
C ASP A 559 -24.82 37.24 15.85
N GLU A 560 -24.72 37.95 16.97
CA GLU A 560 -24.45 37.35 18.28
C GLU A 560 -25.64 36.53 18.78
N LEU A 561 -26.85 37.02 18.50
CA LEU A 561 -28.12 36.35 18.82
C LEU A 561 -28.20 35.00 18.06
N ASN A 562 -28.01 35.04 16.74
CA ASN A 562 -28.03 33.82 15.91
C ASN A 562 -27.00 32.77 16.34
N ARG A 563 -25.83 33.20 16.78
CA ARG A 563 -24.77 32.31 17.30
C ARG A 563 -25.12 31.72 18.65
N ALA A 564 -25.67 32.52 19.54
CA ALA A 564 -26.11 32.01 20.84
C ALA A 564 -27.18 30.95 20.67
N ILE A 565 -28.14 31.18 19.74
CA ILE A 565 -29.19 30.23 19.37
C ILE A 565 -28.54 28.95 18.79
N ALA A 566 -27.61 29.07 17.84
CA ALA A 566 -26.97 27.95 17.20
C ALA A 566 -26.16 27.11 18.21
N SER A 567 -25.43 27.75 19.13
CA SER A 567 -24.67 27.07 20.19
C SER A 567 -25.60 26.31 21.16
N GLU A 568 -26.69 26.94 21.63
CA GLU A 568 -27.64 26.31 22.54
C GLU A 568 -28.46 25.21 21.85
N LYS A 569 -28.80 25.36 20.57
CA LYS A 569 -29.41 24.29 19.76
C LYS A 569 -28.49 23.11 19.60
N LEU A 570 -27.20 23.33 19.30
CA LEU A 570 -26.22 22.23 19.16
C LEU A 570 -26.06 21.47 20.50
N GLU A 571 -26.01 22.16 21.64
CA GLU A 571 -25.96 21.54 22.96
C GLU A 571 -27.16 20.64 23.24
N ASN A 572 -28.36 21.10 22.84
CA ASN A 572 -29.62 20.37 23.08
C ASN A 572 -30.01 19.41 21.95
N SER A 573 -29.20 19.31 20.88
CA SER A 573 -29.38 18.37 19.78
C SER A 573 -29.11 16.91 20.19
N TYR A 574 -29.42 15.95 19.32
CA TYR A 574 -29.02 14.56 19.55
C TYR A 574 -27.50 14.40 19.66
N ALA A 575 -26.69 15.20 18.93
CA ALA A 575 -25.26 15.24 19.07
C ALA A 575 -24.83 15.73 20.46
N GLY A 576 -25.50 16.76 21.01
CA GLY A 576 -25.29 17.26 22.36
C GLY A 576 -25.61 16.21 23.42
N VAL A 577 -26.76 15.53 23.28
CA VAL A 577 -27.15 14.45 24.20
C VAL A 577 -26.13 13.33 24.18
N LEU A 578 -25.64 12.92 23.00
CA LEU A 578 -24.56 11.92 22.88
C LEU A 578 -23.26 12.43 23.53
N GLY A 579 -22.92 13.72 23.39
CA GLY A 579 -21.78 14.33 24.06
C GLY A 579 -21.86 14.19 25.58
N HIS A 580 -23.03 14.47 26.18
CA HIS A 580 -23.26 14.27 27.62
C HIS A 580 -23.25 12.80 28.05
N VAL A 581 -23.74 11.88 27.22
CA VAL A 581 -23.68 10.43 27.51
C VAL A 581 -22.25 9.93 27.52
N ILE A 582 -21.38 10.47 26.66
CA ILE A 582 -19.97 10.05 26.58
C ILE A 582 -19.10 10.77 27.63
N GLU A 583 -19.53 11.93 28.15
CA GLU A 583 -18.78 12.74 29.10
C GLU A 583 -18.21 11.96 30.29
N PRO A 584 -18.93 11.05 30.96
CA PRO A 584 -18.36 10.26 32.06
C PRO A 584 -17.15 9.42 31.65
N ALA A 585 -17.13 8.93 30.40
CA ALA A 585 -16.03 8.13 29.89
C ALA A 585 -14.81 8.96 29.47
N ILE A 586 -15.00 10.22 29.03
CA ILE A 586 -13.93 11.09 28.58
C ILE A 586 -13.46 12.08 29.67
N ARG A 587 -14.23 12.25 30.73
CA ARG A 587 -13.87 13.11 31.89
C ARG A 587 -12.54 12.75 32.54
N PRO A 588 -12.15 11.46 32.66
CA PRO A 588 -10.81 11.10 33.17
C PRO A 588 -9.66 11.58 32.29
N LEU A 589 -9.92 11.91 31.02
CA LEU A 589 -8.96 12.49 30.07
C LEU A 589 -8.87 14.03 30.21
N GLY A 590 -9.71 14.64 31.03
CA GLY A 590 -9.87 16.09 31.16
C GLY A 590 -10.84 16.70 30.15
N PHE A 591 -11.62 15.91 29.43
CA PHE A 591 -12.54 16.36 28.37
C PHE A 591 -13.95 16.57 28.93
N ASP A 592 -14.57 17.66 28.50
CA ASP A 592 -15.98 17.98 28.76
C ASP A 592 -16.90 17.50 27.62
N TRP A 593 -18.20 17.64 27.82
CA TRP A 593 -19.19 17.29 26.81
C TRP A 593 -19.02 18.05 25.48
N LYS A 594 -18.49 19.31 25.50
CA LYS A 594 -18.22 20.11 24.29
C LYS A 594 -17.14 19.49 23.45
N ILE A 595 -16.04 19.06 24.07
CA ILE A 595 -15.00 18.26 23.41
C ILE A 595 -15.59 16.93 22.94
N GLY A 596 -16.49 16.31 23.74
CA GLY A 596 -17.20 15.09 23.36
C GLY A 596 -17.99 15.23 22.05
N ILE A 597 -18.76 16.30 21.87
CA ILE A 597 -19.46 16.60 20.59
C ILE A 597 -18.43 16.72 19.45
N ALA A 598 -17.36 17.49 19.68
CA ALA A 598 -16.34 17.68 18.65
C ALA A 598 -15.61 16.39 18.27
N LEU A 599 -15.43 15.46 19.20
CA LEU A 599 -14.88 14.13 18.93
C LEU A 599 -15.84 13.28 18.08
N ILE A 600 -17.14 13.34 18.35
CA ILE A 600 -18.17 12.62 17.55
C ILE A 600 -18.21 13.16 16.12
N THR A 601 -18.31 14.48 15.98
CA THR A 601 -18.43 15.12 14.67
C THR A 601 -17.18 14.97 13.83
N SER A 602 -15.99 14.94 14.46
CA SER A 602 -14.71 14.75 13.77
C SER A 602 -14.49 13.32 13.25
N PHE A 603 -15.38 12.37 13.57
CA PHE A 603 -15.29 11.00 13.03
C PHE A 603 -15.53 10.95 11.51
N ALA A 604 -16.34 11.84 10.97
CA ALA A 604 -16.51 11.96 9.52
C ALA A 604 -15.23 12.41 8.83
N ALA A 605 -14.69 13.52 9.31
CA ALA A 605 -13.47 14.13 8.84
C ALA A 605 -12.84 14.94 10.01
N ARG A 606 -11.54 14.76 10.21
CA ARG A 606 -10.84 15.31 11.41
C ARG A 606 -10.89 16.82 11.51
N GLU A 607 -10.82 17.52 10.39
CA GLU A 607 -10.87 18.97 10.32
C GLU A 607 -12.21 19.56 10.82
N VAL A 608 -13.29 18.78 10.81
CA VAL A 608 -14.58 19.17 11.36
C VAL A 608 -14.49 19.54 12.86
N PHE A 609 -13.50 18.99 13.58
CA PHE A 609 -13.23 19.35 14.97
C PHE A 609 -13.10 20.88 15.15
N VAL A 610 -12.27 21.52 14.32
CA VAL A 610 -12.02 22.97 14.44
C VAL A 610 -13.31 23.76 14.16
N GLY A 611 -14.07 23.36 13.13
CA GLY A 611 -15.36 23.99 12.81
C GLY A 611 -16.40 23.80 13.92
N THR A 612 -16.49 22.60 14.50
CA THR A 612 -17.39 22.33 15.64
C THR A 612 -17.01 23.15 16.86
N MET A 613 -15.73 23.26 17.18
CA MET A 613 -15.26 24.10 18.28
C MET A 613 -15.54 25.58 18.05
N ALA A 614 -15.36 26.07 16.80
CA ALA A 614 -15.73 27.42 16.44
C ALA A 614 -17.23 27.70 16.66
N THR A 615 -18.10 26.76 16.28
CA THR A 615 -19.55 26.86 16.47
C THR A 615 -19.92 26.85 17.96
N ILE A 616 -19.38 25.90 18.74
CA ILE A 616 -19.67 25.75 20.19
C ILE A 616 -19.25 27.00 20.95
N TYR A 617 -18.10 27.59 20.60
CA TYR A 617 -17.60 28.81 21.24
C TYR A 617 -18.07 30.10 20.58
N SER A 618 -19.06 30.01 19.68
CA SER A 618 -19.76 31.14 19.02
C SER A 618 -18.79 32.13 18.35
N VAL A 619 -17.91 31.65 17.47
CA VAL A 619 -16.98 32.47 16.70
C VAL A 619 -17.52 32.75 15.31
N ASN A 620 -17.31 33.95 14.77
CA ASN A 620 -17.81 34.37 13.44
C ASN A 620 -17.41 33.40 12.32
N GLY A 621 -18.37 33.11 11.43
CA GLY A 621 -18.31 32.10 10.35
C GLY A 621 -17.27 32.31 9.26
N ASN A 622 -16.42 33.34 9.33
CA ASN A 622 -15.22 33.40 8.51
C ASN A 622 -14.10 32.63 9.22
N ALA A 623 -13.85 31.43 8.77
CA ALA A 623 -12.73 30.56 9.21
C ALA A 623 -11.35 31.25 9.08
N GLU A 624 -11.29 32.43 8.49
CA GLU A 624 -10.10 33.24 8.27
C GLU A 624 -9.43 33.78 9.54
N LYS A 625 -10.11 33.71 10.70
CA LYS A 625 -9.47 34.16 11.95
C LYS A 625 -9.42 33.05 12.98
N MET A 626 -8.57 32.06 12.74
CA MET A 626 -8.12 31.08 13.74
C MET A 626 -7.75 31.75 15.07
N GLU A 627 -7.20 32.95 15.03
CA GLU A 627 -6.90 33.79 16.20
C GLU A 627 -8.14 34.11 17.07
N SER A 628 -9.31 34.31 16.48
CA SER A 628 -10.54 34.57 17.23
C SER A 628 -11.07 33.35 17.97
N VAL A 629 -10.95 32.17 17.36
CA VAL A 629 -11.30 30.88 17.99
C VAL A 629 -10.35 30.60 19.15
N GLN A 630 -9.05 30.76 18.92
CA GLN A 630 -8.00 30.59 19.93
C GLN A 630 -8.25 31.47 21.16
N LYS A 631 -8.52 32.78 20.98
CA LYS A 631 -8.77 33.70 22.07
C LYS A 631 -9.97 33.29 22.92
N LYS A 632 -11.10 32.95 22.29
CA LYS A 632 -12.32 32.52 23.02
C LYS A 632 -12.15 31.16 23.70
N MET A 633 -11.43 30.24 23.10
CA MET A 633 -11.11 28.95 23.73
C MET A 633 -10.14 29.17 24.92
N HIS A 634 -9.18 30.07 24.79
CA HIS A 634 -8.26 30.41 25.88
C HIS A 634 -8.99 31.03 27.08
N ASP A 635 -9.96 31.92 26.80
CA ASP A 635 -10.72 32.64 27.85
C ASP A 635 -11.88 31.80 28.43
N ALA A 636 -12.15 30.58 27.82
CA ALA A 636 -13.21 29.70 28.25
C ALA A 636 -12.94 29.11 29.64
N LYS A 637 -13.84 29.41 30.60
CA LYS A 637 -13.81 28.90 31.96
C LYS A 637 -14.90 27.86 32.19
N ASN A 638 -14.60 26.84 32.96
CA ASN A 638 -15.56 25.88 33.41
C ASN A 638 -16.56 26.55 34.37
N PRO A 639 -17.89 26.55 34.09
CA PRO A 639 -18.86 27.22 34.94
C PRO A 639 -18.93 26.72 36.38
N GLN A 640 -18.51 25.46 36.62
CA GLN A 640 -18.57 24.84 37.95
C GLN A 640 -17.31 25.09 38.78
N THR A 641 -16.12 25.18 38.15
CA THR A 641 -14.84 25.29 38.84
C THR A 641 -14.17 26.66 38.70
N GLY A 642 -14.62 27.50 37.74
CA GLY A 642 -14.01 28.80 37.43
C GLY A 642 -12.62 28.72 36.76
N GLN A 643 -12.10 27.51 36.56
CA GLN A 643 -10.79 27.27 35.94
C GLN A 643 -10.86 27.28 34.44
N PRO A 644 -9.75 27.61 33.72
CA PRO A 644 -9.70 27.49 32.25
C PRO A 644 -10.02 26.06 31.80
N VAL A 645 -10.85 25.91 30.76
CA VAL A 645 -11.18 24.60 30.18
C VAL A 645 -9.94 24.03 29.49
N PHE A 646 -9.21 24.83 28.74
CA PHE A 646 -8.02 24.38 27.98
C PHE A 646 -6.74 24.68 28.80
N THR A 647 -6.45 23.84 29.77
CA THR A 647 -5.15 23.81 30.45
C THR A 647 -4.11 23.11 29.59
N LEU A 648 -2.81 23.26 29.93
CA LEU A 648 -1.72 22.52 29.29
C LEU A 648 -2.00 20.99 29.29
N ALA A 649 -2.48 20.47 30.42
CA ALA A 649 -2.82 19.05 30.56
C ALA A 649 -3.94 18.62 29.62
N VAL A 650 -5.01 19.40 29.51
CA VAL A 650 -6.15 19.10 28.61
C VAL A 650 -5.74 19.18 27.15
N ALA A 651 -5.04 20.26 26.75
CA ALA A 651 -4.62 20.41 25.35
C ALA A 651 -3.64 19.32 24.91
N PHE A 652 -2.66 18.98 25.78
CA PHE A 652 -1.72 17.90 25.49
C PHE A 652 -2.40 16.52 25.46
N SER A 653 -3.32 16.26 26.40
CA SER A 653 -4.17 15.06 26.39
C SER A 653 -4.95 14.94 25.08
N LEU A 654 -5.54 16.03 24.60
CA LEU A 654 -6.30 16.04 23.36
C LEU A 654 -5.40 15.85 22.12
N MET A 655 -4.20 16.42 22.11
CA MET A 655 -3.20 16.14 21.07
C MET A 655 -2.82 14.66 21.03
N MET A 656 -2.60 14.04 22.20
CA MET A 656 -2.31 12.59 22.29
C MET A 656 -3.49 11.75 21.83
N PHE A 657 -4.71 12.15 22.16
CA PHE A 657 -5.91 11.48 21.65
C PHE A 657 -5.94 11.49 20.11
N TYR A 658 -5.78 12.66 19.50
CA TYR A 658 -5.76 12.78 18.05
C TYR A 658 -4.54 12.13 17.37
N ALA A 659 -3.44 11.96 18.10
CA ALA A 659 -2.27 11.23 17.58
C ALA A 659 -2.58 9.75 17.34
N PHE A 660 -3.41 9.14 18.18
CA PHE A 660 -3.70 7.70 18.11
C PHE A 660 -5.10 7.37 17.62
N ALA A 661 -6.10 8.22 17.88
CA ALA A 661 -7.49 7.91 17.54
C ALA A 661 -7.71 7.76 16.04
N MET A 662 -8.53 6.75 15.67
CA MET A 662 -8.95 6.52 14.29
C MET A 662 -10.20 7.33 13.98
N GLN A 663 -10.03 8.62 13.80
CA GLN A 663 -11.12 9.53 13.49
C GLN A 663 -11.17 9.86 11.98
N CYS A 664 -11.43 8.84 11.17
CA CYS A 664 -11.62 8.99 9.73
C CYS A 664 -12.39 7.80 9.19
N ALA A 665 -13.69 7.99 8.90
CA ALA A 665 -14.56 6.95 8.38
C ALA A 665 -14.05 6.37 7.04
N SER A 666 -13.45 7.20 6.21
CA SER A 666 -12.85 6.77 4.94
C SER A 666 -11.71 5.78 5.12
N THR A 667 -10.90 5.93 6.19
CA THR A 667 -9.82 4.99 6.50
C THR A 667 -10.38 3.62 6.85
N VAL A 668 -11.43 3.54 7.67
CA VAL A 668 -12.12 2.29 8.03
C VAL A 668 -12.62 1.58 6.77
N ALA A 669 -13.30 2.33 5.88
CA ALA A 669 -13.83 1.80 4.63
C ALA A 669 -12.73 1.24 3.71
N VAL A 670 -11.59 1.93 3.59
CA VAL A 670 -10.48 1.48 2.76
C VAL A 670 -9.78 0.26 3.35
N VAL A 671 -9.60 0.19 4.66
CA VAL A 671 -9.05 -1.00 5.33
C VAL A 671 -9.94 -2.21 5.08
N TYR A 672 -11.26 -2.10 5.24
CA TYR A 672 -12.19 -3.18 4.90
C TYR A 672 -12.01 -3.64 3.44
N ARG A 673 -11.93 -2.70 2.52
CA ARG A 673 -11.79 -3.01 1.10
C ARG A 673 -10.47 -3.72 0.77
N GLU A 674 -9.36 -3.32 1.38
CA GLU A 674 -8.05 -3.92 1.13
C GLU A 674 -7.88 -5.28 1.82
N THR A 675 -8.59 -5.50 2.93
CA THR A 675 -8.54 -6.76 3.69
C THR A 675 -9.67 -7.71 3.35
N LYS A 676 -10.81 -7.20 2.80
CA LYS A 676 -12.06 -7.92 2.52
C LYS A 676 -12.65 -8.65 3.75
N ASP A 677 -12.27 -8.23 4.96
CA ASP A 677 -12.74 -8.81 6.22
C ASP A 677 -12.96 -7.69 7.24
N TRP A 678 -14.14 -7.62 7.87
CA TRP A 678 -14.51 -6.65 8.89
C TRP A 678 -13.72 -6.77 10.19
N ARG A 679 -13.12 -7.91 10.44
CA ARG A 679 -12.29 -8.13 11.65
C ARG A 679 -11.12 -7.15 11.71
N TRP A 680 -10.46 -6.89 10.58
CA TRP A 680 -9.27 -6.03 10.55
C TRP A 680 -9.58 -4.57 10.83
N PRO A 681 -10.57 -3.91 10.18
CA PRO A 681 -11.00 -2.57 10.56
C PRO A 681 -11.44 -2.48 12.01
N ALA A 682 -12.18 -3.48 12.53
CA ALA A 682 -12.64 -3.52 13.92
C ALA A 682 -11.47 -3.63 14.92
N ILE A 683 -10.50 -4.51 14.67
CA ILE A 683 -9.28 -4.63 15.48
C ILE A 683 -8.49 -3.32 15.42
N GLN A 684 -8.35 -2.70 14.23
CA GLN A 684 -7.65 -1.45 14.07
C GLN A 684 -8.31 -0.32 14.84
N PHE A 685 -9.61 -0.19 14.74
CA PHE A 685 -10.38 0.79 15.50
C PHE A 685 -10.22 0.58 17.02
N ALA A 686 -10.36 -0.66 17.48
CA ALA A 686 -10.29 -1.01 18.88
C ALA A 686 -8.91 -0.69 19.50
N TYR A 687 -7.80 -1.18 18.88
CA TYR A 687 -6.49 -0.94 19.46
C TYR A 687 -6.09 0.55 19.38
N MET A 688 -6.47 1.26 18.32
CA MET A 688 -6.22 2.69 18.21
C MET A 688 -7.04 3.49 19.24
N ALA A 689 -8.29 3.11 19.51
CA ALA A 689 -9.10 3.72 20.57
C ALA A 689 -8.49 3.50 21.96
N VAL A 690 -8.03 2.27 22.24
CA VAL A 690 -7.34 1.96 23.51
C VAL A 690 -6.05 2.77 23.66
N LEU A 691 -5.22 2.81 22.63
CA LEU A 691 -3.98 3.62 22.65
C LEU A 691 -4.28 5.10 22.85
N ALA A 692 -5.28 5.64 22.15
CA ALA A 692 -5.69 7.03 22.28
C ALA A 692 -6.16 7.34 23.71
N TYR A 693 -6.98 6.47 24.28
CA TYR A 693 -7.49 6.63 25.64
C TYR A 693 -6.37 6.57 26.68
N VAL A 694 -5.53 5.53 26.62
CA VAL A 694 -4.42 5.34 27.57
C VAL A 694 -3.40 6.49 27.47
N ALA A 695 -2.99 6.86 26.25
CA ALA A 695 -2.03 7.96 26.05
C ALA A 695 -2.57 9.31 26.56
N SER A 696 -3.85 9.61 26.28
CA SER A 696 -4.52 10.80 26.79
C SER A 696 -4.64 10.80 28.30
N PHE A 697 -5.02 9.66 28.88
CA PHE A 697 -5.14 9.51 30.33
C PHE A 697 -3.80 9.76 31.04
N VAL A 698 -2.74 9.12 30.54
CA VAL A 698 -1.38 9.33 31.09
C VAL A 698 -0.95 10.77 30.93
N ALA A 699 -1.12 11.35 29.73
CA ALA A 699 -0.75 12.73 29.45
C ALA A 699 -1.47 13.73 30.39
N TYR A 700 -2.77 13.54 30.58
CA TYR A 700 -3.56 14.39 31.49
C TYR A 700 -3.08 14.31 32.94
N HIS A 701 -2.85 13.10 33.47
CA HIS A 701 -2.49 12.90 34.87
C HIS A 701 -1.04 13.26 35.20
N VAL A 702 -0.15 13.18 34.20
CA VAL A 702 1.27 13.59 34.36
C VAL A 702 1.42 15.12 34.36
N LEU A 703 0.55 15.82 33.61
CA LEU A 703 0.64 17.29 33.44
C LEU A 703 -0.36 18.06 34.30
N LYS A 704 -1.26 17.39 35.01
CA LYS A 704 -2.20 17.97 35.97
C LYS A 704 -1.48 18.32 37.27
#